data_2c1bd2e2aacf3a8afc5503356f306ec3
#
_entry.id   2c1bd2e2aacf3a8afc5503356f306ec3
#
_cell.length_a   1.000
_cell.length_b   1.000
_cell.length_c   1.000
_cell.angle_alpha   90.00
_cell.angle_beta   90.00
_cell.angle_gamma   90.00
#
_symmetry.space_group_name_H-M   'P 1'
#
loop_
_entity.id
_entity.type
_entity.pdbx_description
1 polymer ?
#
loop_
_entity_poly.entity_id
_entity_poly.type
_entity_poly.pdbx_seq_one_letter_code
_entity_poly.pdbx_strand_id
1 'polypeptide(L)'
;MGRLMGSSNSNNYGEQIFINKASEYLDDTNIIYWNRQLFGKEFDVCILMPEKGILVVELKGWREENILRIENNDSVIIQTNDGEVSASPQKQARGYRFSIERHIRQNIGKFPLVYQMVCLPQVSKAFFKSHRLDVVMEEKFTILKEDLKDNTSFFNKLDQALREVCHWNRDPFDRRTMLEVRNLFETDINVDEDGESEIEKELASSYHRHDYSRFYYFNEFDQMSGNTINDMVAQYLHGCKLYCVFSKKAQMLVVIKALDTALTQRGLVRNRDNIEIAFDEQKSHTPLAESVGDMFMGFHCSMSVLSAPFDKNTTSFAIPNGSYSSAQKRILEKLSEQSQFNFEQYQVEHATPEKNIVIRAGAGTGKTYTMISRIGFICYTQNVPLQKMADRIVMITFTNEAADQMEEKLKAYFKNCYLVTSKPDYLQMISQIDHMQISTIHSYAKNLIAQMGTSFGYGIDLSITSSEFYRRKKISDLLDAYIYQKEMEQGKNYTDKLGMPVYAIRDSILDFIGKLHNKSVDIGAIEPQDFGTLLNNESHGELHELLASVIPAVEREYFEELIEDNKIHLSSMMSVLNRFINNPESESRIRELKKDKHAQQFMFVDEFQDTDDSQIESLLRISQVLDYKLFLVGDIKQCIYRFRGAKEKAFDQLGIAENPDKWLEFSLQRNYRTDKHLLDIFDRSFTKWGKLDEELLTYDEDKDRLIGTQDYNGKYLTSVNRFYRRLPTTSEEMRIPILVEEIKRIQKRIQYEESHGMKLSAKEKSIAILVRENWQADILREN
;
A
#
# COMPACT_ATOMS: atom_id res chain seq x y z
N MET A 1 -11.01 37.41 1.63
CA MET A 1 -11.30 36.19 0.85
C MET A 1 -10.93 34.97 1.66
N GLY A 2 -11.82 33.99 1.74
CA GLY A 2 -11.53 32.71 2.42
C GLY A 2 -10.30 32.02 1.82
N ARG A 3 -9.46 31.44 2.68
CA ARG A 3 -8.27 30.71 2.23
C ARG A 3 -8.69 29.40 1.55
N LEU A 4 -8.50 29.31 0.23
CA LEU A 4 -8.84 28.13 -0.58
C LEU A 4 -7.68 27.16 -0.62
N MET A 5 -7.91 25.90 -0.19
CA MET A 5 -6.95 24.82 -0.18
C MET A 5 -7.44 23.67 -1.06
N GLY A 6 -6.93 23.54 -2.28
CA GLY A 6 -7.31 22.48 -3.22
C GLY A 6 -6.93 22.81 -4.66
N SER A 7 -7.13 21.86 -5.60
CA SER A 7 -6.82 22.06 -7.01
C SER A 7 -7.87 22.95 -7.68
N SER A 8 -7.43 23.90 -8.50
CA SER A 8 -8.26 24.95 -9.12
C SER A 8 -9.14 24.52 -10.29
N ASN A 9 -9.15 23.26 -10.68
CA ASN A 9 -9.80 22.81 -11.91
C ASN A 9 -10.87 21.74 -11.67
N SER A 10 -12.09 22.15 -11.29
CA SER A 10 -13.27 21.32 -11.53
C SER A 10 -13.81 21.58 -12.93
N ASN A 11 -14.12 20.52 -13.67
CA ASN A 11 -14.83 20.62 -14.95
C ASN A 11 -16.33 20.91 -14.78
N ASN A 12 -16.81 21.00 -13.54
CA ASN A 12 -18.22 21.19 -13.22
C ASN A 12 -18.52 22.68 -12.94
N TYR A 13 -19.22 23.32 -13.85
CA TYR A 13 -19.57 24.73 -13.73
C TYR A 13 -20.37 25.07 -12.45
N GLY A 14 -21.24 24.16 -12.00
CA GLY A 14 -22.02 24.38 -10.77
C GLY A 14 -21.15 24.43 -9.52
N GLU A 15 -20.14 23.57 -9.43
CA GLU A 15 -19.18 23.55 -8.32
C GLU A 15 -18.36 24.84 -8.29
N GLN A 16 -17.90 25.31 -9.43
CA GLN A 16 -17.16 26.59 -9.54
C GLN A 16 -17.97 27.79 -9.05
N ILE A 17 -19.30 27.83 -9.28
CA ILE A 17 -20.15 28.89 -8.77
C ILE A 17 -20.07 28.96 -7.25
N PHE A 18 -20.26 27.84 -6.57
CA PHE A 18 -20.23 27.80 -5.11
C PHE A 18 -18.86 28.20 -4.55
N ILE A 19 -17.78 27.62 -5.06
CA ILE A 19 -16.41 27.89 -4.59
C ILE A 19 -16.04 29.35 -4.75
N ASN A 20 -16.31 29.95 -5.92
CA ASN A 20 -16.03 31.36 -6.17
C ASN A 20 -16.81 32.26 -5.19
N LYS A 21 -18.09 31.96 -4.96
CA LYS A 21 -18.93 32.72 -4.04
C LYS A 21 -18.56 32.52 -2.58
N ALA A 22 -18.30 31.29 -2.15
CA ALA A 22 -17.83 31.01 -0.79
C ALA A 22 -16.48 31.69 -0.52
N SER A 23 -15.54 31.63 -1.47
CA SER A 23 -14.24 32.31 -1.34
C SER A 23 -14.37 33.86 -1.30
N GLU A 24 -15.30 34.43 -2.08
CA GLU A 24 -15.59 35.87 -2.08
C GLU A 24 -16.22 36.33 -0.76
N TYR A 25 -17.18 35.56 -0.20
CA TYR A 25 -17.99 35.95 0.94
C TYR A 25 -17.34 35.66 2.29
N LEU A 26 -16.53 34.60 2.41
CA LEU A 26 -15.81 34.27 3.61
C LEU A 26 -14.54 35.12 3.74
N ASP A 27 -14.15 35.44 4.96
CA ASP A 27 -12.92 36.17 5.25
C ASP A 27 -11.70 35.23 5.35
N ASP A 28 -10.50 35.79 5.51
CA ASP A 28 -9.24 35.06 5.57
C ASP A 28 -9.04 34.20 6.83
N THR A 29 -9.93 34.34 7.82
CA THR A 29 -9.93 33.49 9.01
C THR A 29 -10.56 32.13 8.73
N ASN A 30 -11.31 31.99 7.65
CA ASN A 30 -11.98 30.76 7.23
C ASN A 30 -11.13 30.01 6.21
N ILE A 31 -11.11 28.67 6.34
CA ILE A 31 -10.35 27.79 5.45
C ILE A 31 -11.32 26.90 4.69
N ILE A 32 -11.21 26.91 3.38
CA ILE A 32 -12.05 26.14 2.44
C ILE A 32 -11.20 25.03 1.84
N TYR A 33 -11.49 23.79 2.18
CA TYR A 33 -10.95 22.60 1.52
C TYR A 33 -11.91 22.19 0.42
N TRP A 34 -11.41 22.06 -0.78
CA TRP A 34 -12.20 21.72 -1.95
C TRP A 34 -11.64 20.48 -2.66
N ASN A 35 -12.55 19.57 -3.02
CA ASN A 35 -12.28 18.36 -3.77
C ASN A 35 -11.09 17.57 -3.23
N ARG A 36 -11.18 17.24 -1.93
CA ARG A 36 -10.13 16.50 -1.22
C ARG A 36 -10.66 15.20 -0.64
N GLN A 37 -9.80 14.21 -0.65
CA GLN A 37 -10.01 13.00 0.09
C GLN A 37 -9.47 13.18 1.52
N LEU A 38 -10.36 13.09 2.51
CA LEU A 38 -10.00 13.03 3.92
C LEU A 38 -10.49 11.70 4.50
N PHE A 39 -9.58 10.98 5.16
CA PHE A 39 -9.91 9.76 5.87
C PHE A 39 -10.58 8.68 4.97
N GLY A 40 -10.05 8.53 3.74
CA GLY A 40 -10.55 7.54 2.78
C GLY A 40 -11.91 7.87 2.15
N LYS A 41 -12.40 9.12 2.31
CA LYS A 41 -13.63 9.60 1.66
C LYS A 41 -13.37 10.90 0.93
N GLU A 42 -13.75 10.94 -0.31
CA GLU A 42 -13.77 12.14 -1.12
C GLU A 42 -14.98 12.99 -0.72
N PHE A 43 -14.77 14.27 -0.43
CA PHE A 43 -15.82 15.23 -0.16
C PHE A 43 -15.65 16.46 -1.06
N ASP A 44 -16.78 17.06 -1.46
CA ASP A 44 -16.76 18.17 -2.38
C ASP A 44 -16.16 19.42 -1.69
N VAL A 45 -16.70 19.83 -0.55
CA VAL A 45 -16.21 20.99 0.22
C VAL A 45 -16.29 20.78 1.72
N CYS A 46 -15.24 21.19 2.41
CA CYS A 46 -15.22 21.31 3.88
C CYS A 46 -14.69 22.70 4.28
N ILE A 47 -15.42 23.42 5.12
CA ILE A 47 -15.07 24.77 5.53
C ILE A 47 -14.85 24.80 7.04
N LEU A 48 -13.65 25.21 7.46
CA LEU A 48 -13.36 25.48 8.85
C LEU A 48 -13.69 26.95 9.17
N MET A 49 -14.62 27.18 10.07
CA MET A 49 -15.07 28.50 10.45
C MET A 49 -14.89 28.70 11.97
N PRO A 50 -13.93 29.53 12.43
CA PRO A 50 -13.77 29.84 13.84
C PRO A 50 -15.11 30.28 14.46
N GLU A 51 -15.43 29.73 15.66
CA GLU A 51 -16.65 29.98 16.40
C GLU A 51 -17.96 29.44 15.81
N LYS A 52 -17.96 29.09 14.53
CA LYS A 52 -19.13 28.50 13.84
C LYS A 52 -19.01 26.99 13.62
N GLY A 53 -17.82 26.42 13.74
CA GLY A 53 -17.59 24.98 13.59
C GLY A 53 -17.10 24.57 12.20
N ILE A 54 -17.33 23.35 11.83
CA ILE A 54 -16.89 22.71 10.59
C ILE A 54 -18.11 22.43 9.72
N LEU A 55 -18.17 23.05 8.55
CA LEU A 55 -19.24 22.84 7.56
C LEU A 55 -18.78 21.89 6.46
N VAL A 56 -19.54 20.84 6.24
CA VAL A 56 -19.35 19.94 5.09
C VAL A 56 -20.44 20.20 4.08
N VAL A 57 -20.08 20.47 2.83
CA VAL A 57 -21.03 20.77 1.76
C VAL A 57 -20.89 19.73 0.65
N GLU A 58 -21.97 19.05 0.36
CA GLU A 58 -22.12 18.21 -0.84
C GLU A 58 -22.61 19.07 -1.99
N LEU A 59 -21.83 19.17 -3.06
CA LEU A 59 -22.15 20.00 -4.22
C LEU A 59 -22.77 19.17 -5.35
N LYS A 60 -23.88 19.62 -5.88
CA LYS A 60 -24.48 19.01 -7.08
C LYS A 60 -24.71 20.09 -8.13
N GLY A 61 -23.93 20.04 -9.18
CA GLY A 61 -24.04 20.98 -10.31
C GLY A 61 -25.27 20.74 -11.20
N TRP A 62 -26.35 20.20 -10.65
CA TRP A 62 -27.57 19.91 -11.38
C TRP A 62 -28.27 21.18 -11.84
N ARG A 63 -28.76 21.14 -13.08
CA ARG A 63 -29.72 22.13 -13.56
C ARG A 63 -31.14 21.63 -13.28
N GLU A 64 -32.10 22.55 -13.25
CA GLU A 64 -33.51 22.22 -13.05
C GLU A 64 -34.01 21.16 -14.04
N GLU A 65 -33.61 21.27 -15.30
CA GLU A 65 -33.94 20.35 -16.39
C GLU A 65 -33.40 18.93 -16.23
N ASN A 66 -32.35 18.75 -15.40
CA ASN A 66 -31.77 17.45 -15.15
C ASN A 66 -32.49 16.66 -14.04
N ILE A 67 -33.30 17.33 -13.22
CA ILE A 67 -34.00 16.71 -12.11
C ILE A 67 -35.34 16.18 -12.61
N LEU A 68 -35.47 14.84 -12.69
CA LEU A 68 -36.63 14.22 -13.31
C LEU A 68 -37.76 13.98 -12.30
N ARG A 69 -37.47 13.30 -11.19
CA ARG A 69 -38.49 12.91 -10.19
C ARG A 69 -37.83 12.49 -8.87
N ILE A 70 -38.62 12.51 -7.82
CA ILE A 70 -38.24 11.88 -6.55
C ILE A 70 -38.45 10.38 -6.69
N GLU A 71 -37.48 9.60 -6.31
CA GLU A 71 -37.56 8.13 -6.29
C GLU A 71 -38.13 7.63 -4.97
N ASN A 72 -37.61 8.15 -3.87
CA ASN A 72 -38.05 7.85 -2.51
C ASN A 72 -37.68 9.00 -1.56
N ASN A 73 -37.86 8.84 -0.25
CA ASN A 73 -37.58 9.90 0.73
C ASN A 73 -36.11 10.25 0.88
N ASP A 74 -35.19 9.48 0.27
CA ASP A 74 -33.74 9.66 0.39
C ASP A 74 -33.05 9.95 -0.93
N SER A 75 -33.74 9.76 -2.08
CA SER A 75 -33.09 9.85 -3.41
C SER A 75 -33.96 10.52 -4.47
N VAL A 76 -33.25 11.13 -5.42
CA VAL A 76 -33.78 11.84 -6.59
C VAL A 76 -33.20 11.20 -7.86
N ILE A 77 -34.04 10.99 -8.87
CA ILE A 77 -33.61 10.56 -10.21
C ILE A 77 -33.21 11.79 -11.01
N ILE A 78 -32.01 11.77 -11.52
CA ILE A 78 -31.45 12.82 -12.39
C ILE A 78 -31.11 12.26 -13.77
N GLN A 79 -31.23 13.08 -14.78
CA GLN A 79 -30.73 12.79 -16.13
C GLN A 79 -29.26 13.19 -16.25
N THR A 80 -28.43 12.23 -16.57
CA THR A 80 -27.01 12.44 -16.96
C THR A 80 -26.82 12.14 -18.43
N ASN A 81 -25.62 12.39 -18.95
CA ASN A 81 -25.27 12.02 -20.31
C ASN A 81 -25.35 10.49 -20.56
N ASP A 82 -25.17 9.70 -19.50
CA ASP A 82 -25.14 8.24 -19.53
C ASP A 82 -26.49 7.60 -19.16
N GLY A 83 -27.52 8.42 -18.92
CA GLY A 83 -28.87 7.96 -18.58
C GLY A 83 -29.41 8.46 -17.25
N GLU A 84 -30.48 7.83 -16.76
CA GLU A 84 -31.07 8.15 -15.47
C GLU A 84 -30.22 7.57 -14.33
N VAL A 85 -29.90 8.39 -13.33
CA VAL A 85 -29.11 8.00 -12.16
C VAL A 85 -29.84 8.38 -10.88
N SER A 86 -29.88 7.48 -9.90
CA SER A 86 -30.38 7.75 -8.55
C SER A 86 -29.30 8.41 -7.70
N ALA A 87 -29.58 9.52 -7.05
CA ALA A 87 -28.64 10.25 -6.20
C ALA A 87 -29.26 10.63 -4.86
N SER A 88 -28.47 10.54 -3.80
CA SER A 88 -28.88 10.82 -2.41
C SER A 88 -27.93 11.84 -1.74
N PRO A 89 -27.97 13.14 -2.12
CA PRO A 89 -26.99 14.13 -1.68
C PRO A 89 -26.98 14.34 -0.16
N GLN A 90 -28.14 14.37 0.47
CA GLN A 90 -28.21 14.56 1.93
C GLN A 90 -27.64 13.37 2.72
N LYS A 91 -27.80 12.17 2.19
CA LYS A 91 -27.20 10.95 2.78
C LYS A 91 -25.66 10.95 2.62
N GLN A 92 -25.16 11.40 1.47
CA GLN A 92 -23.73 11.56 1.22
C GLN A 92 -23.11 12.57 2.18
N ALA A 93 -23.67 13.79 2.25
CA ALA A 93 -23.22 14.84 3.17
C ALA A 93 -23.21 14.40 4.64
N ARG A 94 -24.26 13.64 5.05
CA ARG A 94 -24.35 13.05 6.40
C ARG A 94 -23.23 12.03 6.66
N GLY A 95 -22.93 11.20 5.67
CA GLY A 95 -21.84 10.22 5.74
C GLY A 95 -20.47 10.88 5.96
N TYR A 96 -20.19 11.97 5.26
CA TYR A 96 -18.96 12.74 5.41
C TYR A 96 -18.86 13.43 6.78
N ARG A 97 -19.94 14.06 7.24
CA ARG A 97 -19.97 14.66 8.58
C ARG A 97 -19.59 13.65 9.66
N PHE A 98 -20.19 12.46 9.67
CA PHE A 98 -19.90 11.44 10.68
C PHE A 98 -18.48 10.91 10.58
N SER A 99 -17.91 10.84 9.38
CA SER A 99 -16.52 10.45 9.18
C SER A 99 -15.58 11.46 9.82
N ILE A 100 -15.75 12.74 9.55
CA ILE A 100 -14.95 13.84 10.10
C ILE A 100 -15.09 13.92 11.62
N GLU A 101 -16.31 13.88 12.17
CA GLU A 101 -16.54 13.87 13.64
C GLU A 101 -15.79 12.72 14.32
N ARG A 102 -15.84 11.52 13.75
CA ARG A 102 -15.16 10.34 14.29
C ARG A 102 -13.65 10.53 14.32
N HIS A 103 -13.05 10.98 13.23
CA HIS A 103 -11.61 11.16 13.12
C HIS A 103 -11.07 12.27 14.02
N ILE A 104 -11.78 13.40 14.13
CA ILE A 104 -11.41 14.46 15.06
C ILE A 104 -11.45 13.94 16.50
N ARG A 105 -12.49 13.22 16.86
CA ARG A 105 -12.63 12.65 18.21
C ARG A 105 -11.54 11.61 18.52
N GLN A 106 -11.19 10.77 17.55
CA GLN A 106 -10.18 9.73 17.75
C GLN A 106 -8.75 10.30 17.85
N ASN A 107 -8.42 11.32 17.07
CA ASN A 107 -7.05 11.82 16.97
C ASN A 107 -6.75 13.04 17.87
N ILE A 108 -7.75 13.90 18.12
CA ILE A 108 -7.59 15.12 18.92
C ILE A 108 -8.26 15.01 20.29
N GLY A 109 -9.16 14.04 20.46
CA GLY A 109 -9.95 13.87 21.69
C GLY A 109 -10.99 14.98 21.91
N LYS A 110 -11.27 15.82 20.91
CA LYS A 110 -12.25 16.90 20.94
C LYS A 110 -13.48 16.57 20.10
N PHE A 111 -14.58 17.24 20.40
CA PHE A 111 -15.85 17.04 19.72
C PHE A 111 -16.48 18.39 19.28
N PRO A 112 -15.82 19.12 18.34
CA PRO A 112 -16.33 20.38 17.85
C PRO A 112 -17.63 20.17 17.07
N LEU A 113 -18.36 21.27 16.82
CA LEU A 113 -19.55 21.25 15.99
C LEU A 113 -19.15 20.96 14.54
N VAL A 114 -19.65 19.86 13.98
CA VAL A 114 -19.59 19.52 12.55
C VAL A 114 -21.01 19.42 12.03
N TYR A 115 -21.32 20.13 10.95
CA TYR A 115 -22.63 20.10 10.34
C TYR A 115 -22.53 19.98 8.81
N GLN A 116 -23.59 19.50 8.19
CA GLN A 116 -23.60 19.28 6.75
C GLN A 116 -24.68 20.13 6.07
N MET A 117 -24.39 20.49 4.81
CA MET A 117 -25.37 21.08 3.89
C MET A 117 -25.24 20.45 2.51
N VAL A 118 -26.32 20.52 1.72
CA VAL A 118 -26.30 20.24 0.29
C VAL A 118 -26.32 21.56 -0.45
N CYS A 119 -25.60 21.70 -1.55
CA CYS A 119 -25.66 22.88 -2.39
C CYS A 119 -26.07 22.54 -3.81
N LEU A 120 -27.15 23.20 -4.27
CA LEU A 120 -27.66 23.13 -5.63
C LEU A 120 -27.59 24.54 -6.26
N PRO A 121 -26.41 24.96 -6.74
CA PRO A 121 -26.16 26.37 -7.10
C PRO A 121 -26.95 26.83 -8.32
N GLN A 122 -27.55 25.95 -9.12
CA GLN A 122 -28.31 26.25 -10.31
C GLN A 122 -29.82 26.01 -10.16
N VAL A 123 -30.28 25.55 -8.98
CA VAL A 123 -31.68 25.25 -8.68
C VAL A 123 -32.29 26.40 -7.88
N SER A 124 -33.44 26.92 -8.35
CA SER A 124 -34.17 28.00 -7.68
C SER A 124 -35.03 27.48 -6.52
N LYS A 125 -35.31 28.37 -5.55
CA LYS A 125 -36.25 28.05 -4.44
C LYS A 125 -37.65 27.70 -4.94
N ALA A 126 -38.07 28.35 -6.02
CA ALA A 126 -39.37 28.10 -6.67
C ALA A 126 -39.46 26.68 -7.23
N PHE A 127 -38.42 26.25 -7.96
CA PHE A 127 -38.34 24.90 -8.49
C PHE A 127 -38.25 23.85 -7.38
N PHE A 128 -37.40 24.10 -6.40
CA PHE A 128 -37.19 23.21 -5.25
C PHE A 128 -38.53 22.91 -4.54
N LYS A 129 -39.34 23.92 -4.29
CA LYS A 129 -40.65 23.76 -3.64
C LYS A 129 -41.70 23.13 -4.57
N SER A 130 -41.78 23.55 -5.83
CA SER A 130 -42.78 23.02 -6.76
C SER A 130 -42.59 21.53 -7.07
N HIS A 131 -41.35 21.07 -7.05
CA HIS A 131 -40.97 19.64 -7.28
C HIS A 131 -40.81 18.85 -5.97
N ARG A 132 -41.20 19.42 -4.83
CA ARG A 132 -41.20 18.77 -3.54
C ARG A 132 -39.83 18.18 -3.14
N LEU A 133 -38.72 18.77 -3.59
CA LEU A 133 -37.38 18.31 -3.23
C LEU A 133 -37.09 18.42 -1.73
N ASP A 134 -37.94 19.15 -0.98
CA ASP A 134 -37.96 19.23 0.47
C ASP A 134 -38.17 17.86 1.15
N VAL A 135 -38.73 16.89 0.46
CA VAL A 135 -38.92 15.51 0.98
C VAL A 135 -37.59 14.75 1.04
N VAL A 136 -36.67 15.02 0.12
CA VAL A 136 -35.36 14.33 0.01
C VAL A 136 -34.23 15.13 0.67
N MET A 137 -34.31 16.47 0.60
CA MET A 137 -33.30 17.39 1.11
C MET A 137 -34.00 18.49 1.93
N GLU A 138 -33.71 18.54 3.23
CA GLU A 138 -34.32 19.56 4.09
C GLU A 138 -33.94 20.98 3.62
N GLU A 139 -34.92 21.83 3.34
CA GLU A 139 -34.69 23.19 2.83
C GLU A 139 -33.70 23.97 3.71
N LYS A 140 -33.80 23.83 5.04
CA LYS A 140 -32.92 24.52 6.01
C LYS A 140 -31.43 24.14 5.88
N PHE A 141 -31.13 22.94 5.39
CA PHE A 141 -29.77 22.43 5.14
C PHE A 141 -29.42 22.36 3.65
N THR A 142 -30.18 23.05 2.80
CA THR A 142 -29.92 23.09 1.36
C THR A 142 -29.69 24.52 0.88
N ILE A 143 -28.50 24.78 0.33
CA ILE A 143 -28.13 26.06 -0.28
C ILE A 143 -28.62 26.07 -1.72
N LEU A 144 -29.44 27.03 -2.09
CA LEU A 144 -30.04 27.17 -3.41
C LEU A 144 -29.48 28.39 -4.13
N LYS A 145 -29.81 28.56 -5.39
CA LYS A 145 -29.35 29.65 -6.28
C LYS A 145 -29.50 31.05 -5.66
N GLU A 146 -30.62 31.34 -5.00
CA GLU A 146 -30.89 32.63 -4.37
C GLU A 146 -30.05 32.86 -3.11
N ASP A 147 -29.64 31.79 -2.42
CA ASP A 147 -28.79 31.90 -1.24
C ASP A 147 -27.35 32.30 -1.59
N LEU A 148 -26.94 32.11 -2.83
CA LEU A 148 -25.63 32.49 -3.36
C LEU A 148 -25.61 33.85 -4.04
N LYS A 149 -26.74 34.60 -4.06
CA LYS A 149 -26.88 35.87 -4.77
C LYS A 149 -25.95 36.95 -4.19
N ASP A 150 -25.90 37.06 -2.90
CA ASP A 150 -25.12 38.03 -2.15
C ASP A 150 -24.66 37.49 -0.81
N ASN A 151 -23.68 38.18 -0.22
CA ASN A 151 -23.05 37.82 1.06
C ASN A 151 -24.10 37.67 2.21
N THR A 152 -25.08 38.59 2.29
CA THR A 152 -26.11 38.58 3.33
C THR A 152 -27.01 37.34 3.22
N SER A 153 -27.42 36.99 2.03
CA SER A 153 -28.24 35.80 1.75
C SER A 153 -27.50 34.51 2.13
N PHE A 154 -26.21 34.44 1.79
CA PHE A 154 -25.35 33.32 2.11
C PHE A 154 -25.19 33.12 3.62
N PHE A 155 -24.83 34.18 4.35
CA PHE A 155 -24.68 34.07 5.81
C PHE A 155 -25.98 33.82 6.54
N ASN A 156 -27.11 34.43 6.11
CA ASN A 156 -28.42 34.12 6.66
C ASN A 156 -28.77 32.65 6.52
N LYS A 157 -28.40 32.02 5.40
CA LYS A 157 -28.61 30.60 5.17
C LYS A 157 -27.74 29.74 6.09
N LEU A 158 -26.47 30.06 6.27
CA LEU A 158 -25.59 29.37 7.22
C LEU A 158 -26.05 29.52 8.66
N ASP A 159 -26.45 30.73 9.08
CA ASP A 159 -26.94 30.99 10.43
C ASP A 159 -28.29 30.30 10.68
N GLN A 160 -29.14 30.16 9.68
CA GLN A 160 -30.35 29.34 9.77
C GLN A 160 -30.01 27.87 10.03
N ALA A 161 -29.07 27.31 9.26
CA ALA A 161 -28.64 25.94 9.47
C ALA A 161 -28.01 25.73 10.85
N LEU A 162 -27.18 26.64 11.30
CA LEU A 162 -26.52 26.60 12.62
C LEU A 162 -27.52 26.61 13.78
N ARG A 163 -28.62 27.37 13.72
CA ARG A 163 -29.67 27.39 14.77
C ARG A 163 -30.40 26.06 14.94
N GLU A 164 -30.44 25.27 13.85
CA GLU A 164 -31.16 23.99 13.83
C GLU A 164 -30.27 22.80 14.22
N VAL A 165 -28.95 23.00 14.29
CA VAL A 165 -28.00 21.94 14.69
C VAL A 165 -27.93 21.83 16.21
N CYS A 166 -27.76 20.62 16.72
CA CYS A 166 -27.60 20.38 18.15
C CYS A 166 -26.20 20.83 18.63
N HIS A 167 -26.18 21.85 19.50
CA HIS A 167 -24.96 22.37 20.12
C HIS A 167 -24.64 21.70 21.47
N TRP A 168 -25.49 20.81 21.94
CA TRP A 168 -25.34 20.20 23.26
C TRP A 168 -24.10 19.28 23.30
N ASN A 169 -23.28 19.46 24.35
CA ASN A 169 -22.07 18.65 24.57
C ASN A 169 -21.00 18.77 23.47
N ARG A 170 -20.85 19.95 22.85
CA ARG A 170 -19.83 20.24 21.83
C ARG A 170 -18.72 21.08 22.42
N ASP A 171 -17.46 20.76 22.02
CA ASP A 171 -16.31 21.57 22.37
C ASP A 171 -16.30 22.87 21.55
N PRO A 172 -15.79 24.01 22.10
CA PRO A 172 -15.64 25.24 21.37
C PRO A 172 -14.72 25.05 20.15
N PHE A 173 -15.11 25.59 19.00
CA PHE A 173 -14.28 25.61 17.81
C PHE A 173 -13.55 26.95 17.71
N ASP A 174 -12.69 27.20 18.70
CA ASP A 174 -11.82 28.35 18.75
C ASP A 174 -10.62 28.24 17.79
N ARG A 175 -9.82 29.30 17.66
CA ARG A 175 -8.63 29.29 16.78
C ARG A 175 -7.66 28.17 17.12
N ARG A 176 -7.52 27.80 18.39
CA ARG A 176 -6.62 26.73 18.80
C ARG A 176 -7.14 25.35 18.34
N THR A 177 -8.42 25.07 18.58
CA THR A 177 -9.08 23.85 18.12
C THR A 177 -9.09 23.77 16.59
N MET A 178 -9.29 24.91 15.91
CA MET A 178 -9.19 24.98 14.45
C MET A 178 -7.79 24.63 13.95
N LEU A 179 -6.73 25.10 14.61
CA LEU A 179 -5.35 24.73 14.27
C LEU A 179 -5.11 23.22 14.47
N GLU A 180 -5.59 22.64 15.57
CA GLU A 180 -5.47 21.19 15.81
C GLU A 180 -6.20 20.38 14.74
N VAL A 181 -7.40 20.80 14.34
CA VAL A 181 -8.16 20.18 13.24
C VAL A 181 -7.49 20.41 11.89
N ARG A 182 -6.97 21.62 11.67
CA ARG A 182 -6.20 21.95 10.48
C ARG A 182 -4.96 21.08 10.35
N ASN A 183 -4.24 20.86 11.44
CA ASN A 183 -3.10 19.95 11.49
C ASN A 183 -3.50 18.52 11.14
N LEU A 184 -4.68 18.06 11.56
CA LEU A 184 -5.21 16.76 11.19
C LEU A 184 -5.55 16.69 9.68
N PHE A 185 -6.01 17.78 9.08
CA PHE A 185 -6.38 17.86 7.66
C PHE A 185 -5.20 18.14 6.73
N GLU A 186 -4.23 18.96 7.19
CA GLU A 186 -3.08 19.41 6.39
C GLU A 186 -1.77 18.72 6.75
N THR A 187 -1.83 17.72 7.67
CA THR A 187 -0.62 17.02 8.10
C THR A 187 0.45 17.94 8.74
N ASP A 188 0.12 18.61 9.85
CA ASP A 188 1.04 19.31 10.77
C ASP A 188 1.96 20.39 10.17
N ILE A 189 1.53 21.21 9.21
CA ILE A 189 2.39 22.27 8.70
C ILE A 189 1.69 23.63 8.66
N ASN A 190 2.15 24.51 9.49
CA ASN A 190 2.01 25.95 9.34
C ASN A 190 3.26 26.48 8.62
N VAL A 191 3.19 26.70 7.32
CA VAL A 191 4.14 27.56 6.60
C VAL A 191 3.42 28.88 6.37
N ASP A 192 3.90 29.95 6.99
CA ASP A 192 3.48 31.30 6.62
C ASP A 192 3.98 31.58 5.20
N GLU A 193 3.10 32.07 4.32
CA GLU A 193 3.41 32.35 2.91
C GLU A 193 4.65 33.28 2.76
N ASP A 194 4.93 34.11 3.76
CA ASP A 194 6.13 34.96 3.81
C ASP A 194 7.42 34.18 4.06
N GLY A 195 7.37 32.99 4.68
CA GLY A 195 8.53 32.13 4.90
C GLY A 195 8.97 31.38 3.62
N GLU A 196 8.05 31.05 2.74
CA GLU A 196 8.39 30.42 1.43
C GLU A 196 9.22 31.38 0.56
N SER A 197 8.88 32.66 0.53
CA SER A 197 9.56 33.64 -0.33
C SER A 197 10.99 33.93 0.13
N GLU A 198 11.30 33.90 1.42
CA GLU A 198 12.67 34.08 1.96
C GLU A 198 13.51 32.82 1.80
N ILE A 199 12.95 31.64 2.07
CA ILE A 199 13.64 30.35 1.89
C ILE A 199 13.93 30.11 0.40
N GLU A 200 12.98 30.37 -0.48
CA GLU A 200 13.20 30.26 -1.93
C GLU A 200 14.26 31.26 -2.44
N LYS A 201 14.28 32.49 -1.93
CA LYS A 201 15.29 33.48 -2.29
C LYS A 201 16.69 33.15 -1.75
N GLU A 202 16.80 32.63 -0.53
CA GLU A 202 18.08 32.15 0.04
C GLU A 202 18.57 30.90 -0.72
N LEU A 203 17.67 30.00 -1.13
CA LEU A 203 17.97 28.79 -1.87
C LEU A 203 18.32 29.08 -3.33
N ALA A 204 17.69 30.07 -3.97
CA ALA A 204 18.03 30.50 -5.33
C ALA A 204 19.41 31.16 -5.39
N SER A 205 19.93 31.70 -4.28
CA SER A 205 21.27 32.27 -4.19
C SER A 205 22.39 31.25 -3.89
N SER A 206 22.05 30.07 -3.43
CA SER A 206 22.99 28.98 -3.08
C SER A 206 22.83 27.74 -3.96
N TYR A 207 23.49 27.73 -5.09
CA TYR A 207 24.00 26.57 -5.90
C TYR A 207 23.16 25.31 -6.19
N HIS A 208 22.80 25.15 -7.25
CA HIS A 208 22.98 24.69 -8.64
C HIS A 208 22.76 23.20 -8.95
N ARG A 209 22.85 22.25 -8.03
CA ARG A 209 22.49 20.85 -8.24
C ARG A 209 22.11 20.19 -6.93
N HIS A 210 20.84 19.79 -6.83
CA HIS A 210 20.38 19.08 -5.66
C HIS A 210 20.59 17.59 -5.90
N ASP A 211 21.29 16.94 -4.99
CA ASP A 211 21.56 15.53 -5.06
C ASP A 211 20.46 14.76 -4.29
N TYR A 212 20.15 13.52 -4.73
CA TYR A 212 19.24 12.66 -3.99
C TYR A 212 19.81 12.23 -2.65
N SER A 213 21.12 11.95 -2.63
CA SER A 213 21.85 11.63 -1.40
C SER A 213 23.24 12.24 -1.44
N ARG A 214 23.72 12.67 -0.27
CA ARG A 214 25.07 13.23 -0.12
C ARG A 214 25.73 12.72 1.14
N PHE A 215 27.03 12.38 1.03
CA PHE A 215 27.88 11.88 2.09
C PHE A 215 28.79 13.00 2.59
N TYR A 216 28.89 13.16 3.91
CA TYR A 216 29.79 14.06 4.59
C TYR A 216 30.69 13.28 5.51
N TYR A 217 32.00 13.40 5.34
CA TYR A 217 32.98 12.80 6.23
C TYR A 217 33.69 13.88 7.03
N PHE A 218 33.60 13.80 8.36
CA PHE A 218 34.17 14.74 9.30
C PHE A 218 35.42 14.12 9.94
N ASN A 219 36.59 14.63 9.53
CA ASN A 219 37.87 14.29 10.14
C ASN A 219 38.02 14.99 11.50
N GLU A 220 39.14 14.75 12.19
CA GLU A 220 39.51 15.44 13.40
C GLU A 220 39.63 16.95 13.14
N PHE A 221 38.75 17.74 13.76
CA PHE A 221 38.83 19.20 13.71
C PHE A 221 38.33 19.81 15.04
N ASP A 222 38.88 20.96 15.39
CA ASP A 222 38.53 21.67 16.64
C ASP A 222 37.36 22.64 16.43
N GLN A 223 37.21 23.17 15.21
CA GLN A 223 36.15 24.11 14.84
C GLN A 223 35.58 23.78 13.48
N MET A 224 34.29 23.94 13.32
CA MET A 224 33.57 23.72 12.10
C MET A 224 33.26 25.02 11.37
N SER A 225 33.41 25.01 10.05
CA SER A 225 33.06 26.14 9.21
C SER A 225 31.54 26.27 9.07
N GLY A 226 31.03 27.50 9.17
CA GLY A 226 29.61 27.80 8.92
C GLY A 226 29.17 27.43 7.50
N ASN A 227 30.08 27.41 6.54
CA ASN A 227 29.78 27.05 5.15
C ASN A 227 29.36 25.58 4.99
N THR A 228 29.98 24.66 5.75
CA THR A 228 29.58 23.23 5.73
C THR A 228 28.16 23.03 6.25
N ILE A 229 27.82 23.71 7.35
CA ILE A 229 26.44 23.65 7.90
C ILE A 229 25.44 24.25 6.92
N ASN A 230 25.76 25.37 6.28
CA ASN A 230 24.86 26.00 5.32
C ASN A 230 24.66 25.09 4.08
N ASP A 231 25.69 24.40 3.60
CA ASP A 231 25.55 23.42 2.53
C ASP A 231 24.66 22.23 2.98
N MET A 232 24.93 21.68 4.17
CA MET A 232 24.08 20.61 4.72
C MET A 232 22.60 21.03 4.85
N VAL A 233 22.35 22.23 5.34
CA VAL A 233 21.00 22.79 5.44
C VAL A 233 20.36 22.95 4.05
N ALA A 234 21.11 23.50 3.09
CA ALA A 234 20.61 23.67 1.73
C ALA A 234 20.24 22.31 1.08
N GLN A 235 21.12 21.32 1.18
CA GLN A 235 20.84 19.96 0.67
C GLN A 235 19.64 19.33 1.39
N TYR A 236 19.57 19.45 2.71
CA TYR A 236 18.46 18.96 3.52
C TYR A 236 17.12 19.56 3.10
N LEU A 237 17.05 20.87 2.90
CA LEU A 237 15.85 21.60 2.47
C LEU A 237 15.39 21.21 1.06
N HIS A 238 16.28 20.68 0.23
CA HIS A 238 15.92 20.14 -1.07
C HIS A 238 15.46 18.68 -1.04
N GLY A 239 15.43 18.05 0.14
CA GLY A 239 15.03 16.66 0.32
C GLY A 239 16.15 15.65 0.11
N CYS A 240 17.41 16.12 0.01
CA CYS A 240 18.56 15.25 -0.08
C CYS A 240 18.73 14.43 1.22
N LYS A 241 18.99 13.15 1.09
CA LYS A 241 19.38 12.30 2.21
C LYS A 241 20.84 12.56 2.57
N LEU A 242 21.09 12.91 3.82
CA LEU A 242 22.44 13.21 4.30
C LEU A 242 22.99 12.01 5.08
N TYR A 243 24.14 11.53 4.70
CA TYR A 243 24.90 10.50 5.40
C TYR A 243 26.14 11.14 6.02
N CYS A 244 26.14 11.27 7.35
CA CYS A 244 27.18 11.95 8.09
C CYS A 244 28.06 10.94 8.84
N VAL A 245 29.34 10.90 8.51
CA VAL A 245 30.33 10.01 9.12
C VAL A 245 31.30 10.82 9.98
N PHE A 246 31.47 10.43 11.23
CA PHE A 246 32.31 11.13 12.20
C PHE A 246 33.44 10.23 12.69
N SER A 247 34.63 10.78 12.79
CA SER A 247 35.77 10.11 13.42
C SER A 247 35.66 10.09 14.96
N LYS A 248 34.96 11.09 15.56
CA LYS A 248 34.79 11.21 17.03
C LYS A 248 33.36 11.56 17.42
N LYS A 249 32.88 10.99 18.52
CA LYS A 249 31.56 11.28 19.09
C LYS A 249 31.38 12.75 19.48
N ALA A 250 32.44 13.41 19.95
CA ALA A 250 32.37 14.83 20.30
C ALA A 250 32.09 15.72 19.08
N GLN A 251 32.68 15.42 17.94
CA GLN A 251 32.41 16.11 16.66
C GLN A 251 30.96 15.96 16.23
N MET A 252 30.44 14.73 16.30
CA MET A 252 29.03 14.48 15.99
C MET A 252 28.12 15.40 16.79
N LEU A 253 28.33 15.49 18.10
CA LEU A 253 27.48 16.30 18.95
C LEU A 253 27.53 17.81 18.57
N VAL A 254 28.71 18.32 18.20
CA VAL A 254 28.90 19.71 17.75
C VAL A 254 28.17 19.95 16.42
N VAL A 255 28.38 19.08 15.43
CA VAL A 255 27.77 19.21 14.09
C VAL A 255 26.26 19.09 14.15
N ILE A 256 25.74 18.08 14.84
CA ILE A 256 24.29 17.88 14.98
C ILE A 256 23.64 19.04 15.70
N LYS A 257 24.27 19.57 16.79
CA LYS A 257 23.76 20.74 17.49
C LYS A 257 23.74 21.98 16.61
N ALA A 258 24.78 22.20 15.82
CA ALA A 258 24.84 23.31 14.88
C ALA A 258 23.79 23.21 13.79
N LEU A 259 23.61 22.00 13.23
CA LEU A 259 22.57 21.72 12.24
C LEU A 259 21.17 21.91 12.81
N ASP A 260 20.89 21.35 13.99
CA ASP A 260 19.60 21.51 14.67
C ASP A 260 19.31 22.99 14.98
N THR A 261 20.34 23.78 15.37
CA THR A 261 20.20 25.21 15.58
C THR A 261 19.85 25.96 14.30
N ALA A 262 20.56 25.64 13.20
CA ALA A 262 20.33 26.25 11.90
C ALA A 262 18.96 25.92 11.29
N LEU A 263 18.47 24.71 11.52
CA LEU A 263 17.11 24.28 11.11
C LEU A 263 16.04 24.97 12.00
N THR A 264 16.25 25.02 13.31
CA THR A 264 15.30 25.65 14.25
C THR A 264 15.13 27.15 13.96
N GLN A 265 16.21 27.83 13.58
CA GLN A 265 16.15 29.26 13.17
C GLN A 265 15.26 29.46 11.92
N ARG A 266 15.05 28.42 11.14
CA ARG A 266 14.15 28.39 9.96
C ARG A 266 12.79 27.78 10.26
N GLY A 267 12.44 27.52 11.51
CA GLY A 267 11.18 26.89 11.92
C GLY A 267 11.08 25.38 11.60
N LEU A 268 12.22 24.74 11.34
CA LEU A 268 12.28 23.33 10.94
C LEU A 268 12.88 22.45 12.03
N VAL A 269 12.55 21.17 11.99
CA VAL A 269 13.10 20.15 12.89
C VAL A 269 13.79 19.06 12.05
N ARG A 270 14.94 18.58 12.53
CA ARG A 270 15.66 17.52 11.88
C ARG A 270 14.82 16.22 11.81
N ASN A 271 14.62 15.72 10.60
CA ASN A 271 13.98 14.43 10.39
C ASN A 271 15.05 13.32 10.35
N ARG A 272 14.86 12.27 11.16
CA ARG A 272 15.80 11.15 11.25
C ARG A 272 15.87 10.31 9.97
N ASP A 273 14.79 10.25 9.21
CA ASP A 273 14.74 9.47 7.96
C ASP A 273 15.59 10.09 6.83
N ASN A 274 15.92 11.38 6.96
CA ASN A 274 16.70 12.10 5.96
C ASN A 274 18.15 12.39 6.40
N ILE A 275 18.51 12.05 7.64
CA ILE A 275 19.89 12.22 8.14
C ILE A 275 20.32 10.96 8.86
N GLU A 276 21.24 10.22 8.26
CA GLU A 276 21.91 9.09 8.89
C GLU A 276 23.27 9.50 9.45
N ILE A 277 23.60 8.97 10.63
CA ILE A 277 24.81 9.28 11.36
C ILE A 277 25.58 8.01 11.63
N ALA A 278 26.84 7.99 11.25
CA ALA A 278 27.76 6.90 11.44
C ALA A 278 29.04 7.32 12.15
N PHE A 279 29.69 6.36 12.80
CA PHE A 279 31.01 6.56 13.40
C PHE A 279 32.03 5.67 12.72
N ASP A 280 33.18 6.23 12.40
CA ASP A 280 34.37 5.52 11.98
C ASP A 280 35.19 5.11 13.23
N GLU A 281 34.61 4.25 14.07
CA GLU A 281 35.37 3.66 15.17
C GLU A 281 36.40 2.67 14.61
N GLN A 282 37.67 2.90 14.90
CA GLN A 282 38.83 2.11 14.44
C GLN A 282 38.78 0.63 14.92
N LYS A 283 37.88 -0.15 14.37
CA LYS A 283 37.80 -1.62 14.63
C LYS A 283 38.25 -2.47 13.43
N SER A 284 38.52 -1.86 12.29
CA SER A 284 38.94 -2.55 11.05
C SER A 284 40.35 -2.11 10.64
N HIS A 285 41.02 -2.99 9.86
CA HIS A 285 42.42 -2.80 9.44
C HIS A 285 42.69 -1.59 8.52
N THR A 286 41.63 -0.98 7.98
CA THR A 286 41.75 0.26 7.18
C THR A 286 40.66 1.24 7.65
N PRO A 287 41.03 2.39 8.23
CA PRO A 287 40.06 3.41 8.62
C PRO A 287 39.20 3.89 7.45
N LEU A 288 37.94 4.21 7.71
CA LEU A 288 37.03 4.77 6.71
C LEU A 288 37.58 6.08 6.13
N ALA A 289 38.27 6.87 6.98
CA ALA A 289 38.96 8.08 6.59
C ALA A 289 39.94 7.90 5.46
N GLU A 290 40.79 6.86 5.50
CA GLU A 290 41.73 6.54 4.43
C GLU A 290 41.01 6.16 3.15
N SER A 291 39.94 5.35 3.24
CA SER A 291 39.17 4.96 2.07
C SER A 291 38.44 6.14 1.41
N VAL A 292 37.99 7.11 2.18
CA VAL A 292 37.42 8.36 1.67
C VAL A 292 38.50 9.24 1.06
N GLY A 293 39.65 9.36 1.72
CA GLY A 293 40.82 10.08 1.19
C GLY A 293 41.31 9.52 -0.16
N ASP A 294 41.46 8.21 -0.24
CA ASP A 294 41.88 7.51 -1.48
C ASP A 294 40.88 7.76 -2.62
N MET A 295 39.61 7.82 -2.35
CA MET A 295 38.58 8.12 -3.35
C MET A 295 38.76 9.51 -3.96
N PHE A 296 39.10 10.50 -3.15
CA PHE A 296 39.31 11.88 -3.63
C PHE A 296 40.65 12.07 -4.35
N MET A 297 41.65 11.29 -4.00
CA MET A 297 42.95 11.32 -4.67
C MET A 297 42.99 10.59 -6.02
N GLY A 298 42.17 9.54 -6.19
CA GLY A 298 42.15 8.70 -7.39
C GLY A 298 41.12 9.07 -8.46
N PHE A 299 40.20 9.99 -8.17
CA PHE A 299 39.13 10.34 -9.10
C PHE A 299 39.10 11.85 -9.36
N HIS A 300 39.31 12.23 -10.61
CA HIS A 300 38.64 13.43 -11.16
C HIS A 300 37.12 13.16 -11.25
N CYS A 301 36.52 12.77 -10.14
CA CYS A 301 35.07 12.92 -10.00
C CYS A 301 34.78 14.38 -10.28
N SER A 302 33.78 14.65 -11.08
CA SER A 302 33.31 15.98 -11.40
C SER A 302 33.02 16.79 -10.11
N MET A 303 34.09 17.14 -9.40
CA MET A 303 34.12 18.09 -8.29
C MET A 303 33.77 19.51 -8.77
N SER A 304 33.38 19.66 -10.04
CA SER A 304 32.94 20.91 -10.63
C SER A 304 31.71 21.52 -9.95
N VAL A 305 31.19 20.89 -8.92
CA VAL A 305 29.98 21.36 -8.22
C VAL A 305 30.29 21.95 -6.84
N LEU A 306 31.47 21.75 -6.28
CA LEU A 306 31.80 22.27 -4.95
C LEU A 306 32.65 23.54 -5.07
N SER A 307 32.00 24.64 -5.43
CA SER A 307 32.61 25.96 -5.41
C SER A 307 32.62 26.62 -4.02
N ALA A 308 32.05 25.99 -3.01
CA ALA A 308 32.17 26.45 -1.63
C ALA A 308 33.45 25.89 -1.00
N PRO A 309 34.25 26.71 -0.30
CA PRO A 309 35.41 26.21 0.42
C PRO A 309 34.91 25.33 1.57
N PHE A 310 34.99 24.01 1.43
CA PHE A 310 34.89 23.12 2.57
C PHE A 310 36.06 23.36 3.51
N ASP A 311 35.80 23.16 4.79
CA ASP A 311 36.85 23.04 5.74
C ASP A 311 37.85 21.96 5.31
N LYS A 312 39.15 22.19 5.53
CA LYS A 312 40.18 21.20 5.19
C LYS A 312 39.94 19.82 5.82
N ASN A 313 39.10 19.78 6.83
CA ASN A 313 38.79 18.59 7.63
C ASN A 313 37.44 17.96 7.30
N THR A 314 36.69 18.48 6.31
CA THR A 314 35.40 17.90 5.87
C THR A 314 35.45 17.58 4.40
N THR A 315 35.00 16.39 4.08
CA THR A 315 34.93 15.89 2.70
C THR A 315 33.50 15.50 2.38
N SER A 316 32.99 15.84 1.21
CA SER A 316 31.66 15.39 0.78
C SER A 316 31.66 14.86 -0.65
N PHE A 317 30.75 13.96 -0.93
CA PHE A 317 30.47 13.48 -2.27
C PHE A 317 29.00 13.14 -2.46
N ALA A 318 28.56 13.13 -3.72
CA ALA A 318 27.22 12.74 -4.11
C ALA A 318 27.25 11.54 -5.05
N ILE A 319 26.15 10.81 -5.06
CA ILE A 319 25.92 9.68 -5.98
C ILE A 319 24.74 10.03 -6.88
N PRO A 320 25.00 10.58 -8.06
CA PRO A 320 23.93 10.97 -8.98
C PRO A 320 23.29 9.74 -9.62
N ASN A 321 21.98 9.74 -9.77
CA ASN A 321 21.20 8.77 -10.54
C ASN A 321 21.49 7.29 -10.23
N GLY A 322 21.88 6.98 -8.98
CA GLY A 322 22.13 5.60 -8.56
C GLY A 322 23.40 4.95 -9.08
N SER A 323 24.20 5.68 -9.86
CA SER A 323 25.48 5.16 -10.35
C SER A 323 26.60 5.48 -9.38
N TYR A 324 27.33 4.47 -8.94
CA TYR A 324 28.50 4.65 -8.07
C TYR A 324 29.72 3.89 -8.61
N SER A 325 30.90 4.45 -8.39
CA SER A 325 32.17 3.84 -8.77
C SER A 325 32.53 2.67 -7.85
N SER A 326 33.48 1.85 -8.26
CA SER A 326 34.01 0.76 -7.42
C SER A 326 34.67 1.27 -6.12
N ALA A 327 35.21 2.49 -6.11
CA ALA A 327 35.75 3.11 -4.90
C ALA A 327 34.62 3.57 -3.97
N GLN A 328 33.56 4.19 -4.49
CA GLN A 328 32.37 4.55 -3.72
C GLN A 328 31.70 3.30 -3.14
N LYS A 329 31.57 2.22 -3.91
CA LYS A 329 31.06 0.95 -3.43
C LYS A 329 31.78 0.44 -2.19
N ARG A 330 33.12 0.43 -2.22
CA ARG A 330 33.95 0.02 -1.06
C ARG A 330 33.71 0.87 0.18
N ILE A 331 33.50 2.18 0.01
CA ILE A 331 33.17 3.08 1.13
C ILE A 331 31.78 2.78 1.69
N LEU A 332 30.79 2.55 0.82
CA LEU A 332 29.43 2.23 1.23
C LEU A 332 29.38 0.88 1.97
N GLU A 333 30.12 -0.12 1.50
CA GLU A 333 30.25 -1.42 2.17
C GLU A 333 30.85 -1.25 3.57
N LYS A 334 31.98 -0.52 3.70
CA LYS A 334 32.57 -0.23 5.01
C LYS A 334 31.66 0.56 5.94
N LEU A 335 30.95 1.54 5.40
CA LEU A 335 29.98 2.32 6.17
C LEU A 335 28.89 1.41 6.71
N SER A 336 28.41 0.47 5.92
CA SER A 336 27.42 -0.53 6.33
C SER A 336 27.92 -1.47 7.43
N GLU A 337 29.20 -1.81 7.42
CA GLU A 337 29.82 -2.64 8.46
C GLU A 337 29.97 -1.92 9.79
N GLN A 338 30.21 -0.63 9.76
CA GLN A 338 30.60 0.20 10.93
C GLN A 338 29.45 1.02 11.53
N SER A 339 28.29 1.08 10.87
CA SER A 339 27.18 1.93 11.26
C SER A 339 25.82 1.28 11.09
N GLN A 340 24.77 2.07 11.31
CA GLN A 340 23.37 1.64 11.01
C GLN A 340 23.00 1.77 9.54
N PHE A 341 23.84 2.36 8.70
CA PHE A 341 23.63 2.44 7.27
C PHE A 341 23.52 1.03 6.67
N ASN A 342 22.52 0.81 5.83
CA ASN A 342 22.32 -0.47 5.15
C ASN A 342 22.64 -0.36 3.67
N PHE A 343 23.78 -0.89 3.30
CA PHE A 343 24.25 -0.88 1.90
C PHE A 343 23.37 -1.70 0.98
N GLU A 344 22.79 -2.82 1.45
CA GLU A 344 21.88 -3.64 0.65
C GLU A 344 20.64 -2.85 0.25
N GLN A 345 20.00 -2.16 1.21
CA GLN A 345 18.85 -1.31 0.94
C GLN A 345 19.21 -0.14 0.02
N TYR A 346 20.38 0.46 0.22
CA TYR A 346 20.89 1.53 -0.62
C TYR A 346 21.13 1.09 -2.07
N GLN A 347 21.67 -0.11 -2.29
CA GLN A 347 21.85 -0.69 -3.63
C GLN A 347 20.50 -0.85 -4.36
N VAL A 348 19.50 -1.38 -3.67
CA VAL A 348 18.15 -1.54 -4.22
C VAL A 348 17.51 -0.19 -4.54
N GLU A 349 17.58 0.75 -3.61
CA GLU A 349 17.04 2.10 -3.79
C GLU A 349 17.61 2.79 -5.01
N HIS A 350 18.93 2.68 -5.23
CA HIS A 350 19.69 3.35 -6.28
C HIS A 350 19.91 2.53 -7.56
N ALA A 351 19.33 1.34 -7.67
CA ALA A 351 19.45 0.53 -8.87
C ALA A 351 18.89 1.25 -10.11
N THR A 352 19.37 0.90 -11.31
CA THR A 352 18.83 1.48 -12.54
C THR A 352 17.33 1.23 -12.68
N PRO A 353 16.53 2.23 -13.10
CA PRO A 353 15.09 2.04 -13.29
C PRO A 353 14.74 1.29 -14.58
N GLU A 354 15.71 1.02 -15.45
CA GLU A 354 15.48 0.40 -16.76
C GLU A 354 15.32 -1.12 -16.69
N LYS A 355 15.76 -1.74 -15.59
CA LYS A 355 15.71 -3.19 -15.40
C LYS A 355 14.63 -3.60 -14.39
N ASN A 356 14.17 -4.82 -14.53
CA ASN A 356 13.36 -5.48 -13.50
C ASN A 356 14.24 -5.79 -12.29
N ILE A 357 13.65 -5.75 -11.11
CA ILE A 357 14.34 -6.00 -9.84
C ILE A 357 13.64 -7.14 -9.13
N VAL A 358 14.43 -8.08 -8.64
CA VAL A 358 13.98 -9.13 -7.72
C VAL A 358 14.78 -9.06 -6.43
N ILE A 359 14.10 -9.16 -5.29
CA ILE A 359 14.71 -9.03 -3.97
C ILE A 359 14.33 -10.23 -3.13
N ARG A 360 15.33 -10.99 -2.71
CA ARG A 360 15.21 -12.00 -1.67
C ARG A 360 15.39 -11.31 -0.33
N ALA A 361 14.32 -11.16 0.43
CA ALA A 361 14.33 -10.34 1.64
C ALA A 361 13.62 -11.05 2.78
N GLY A 362 14.36 -11.44 3.80
CA GLY A 362 13.79 -12.12 4.95
C GLY A 362 12.86 -11.24 5.81
N ALA A 363 12.17 -11.88 6.75
CA ALA A 363 11.34 -11.17 7.72
C ALA A 363 12.18 -10.16 8.52
N GLY A 364 11.70 -8.93 8.66
CA GLY A 364 12.37 -7.91 9.48
C GLY A 364 13.59 -7.24 8.85
N THR A 365 13.84 -7.44 7.54
CA THR A 365 14.94 -6.77 6.81
C THR A 365 14.58 -5.40 6.24
N GLY A 366 13.34 -4.96 6.44
CA GLY A 366 12.87 -3.65 5.95
C GLY A 366 12.34 -3.67 4.52
N LYS A 367 11.78 -4.80 4.03
CA LYS A 367 11.17 -4.94 2.69
C LYS A 367 10.34 -3.72 2.27
N THR A 368 9.31 -3.41 3.05
CA THR A 368 8.38 -2.30 2.75
C THR A 368 9.09 -0.94 2.75
N TYR A 369 10.03 -0.72 3.68
CA TYR A 369 10.82 0.51 3.70
C TYR A 369 11.63 0.67 2.42
N THR A 370 12.34 -0.38 1.99
CA THR A 370 13.14 -0.39 0.76
C THR A 370 12.28 -0.13 -0.48
N MET A 371 11.07 -0.70 -0.52
CA MET A 371 10.11 -0.48 -1.60
C MET A 371 9.67 0.98 -1.68
N ILE A 372 9.30 1.59 -0.56
CA ILE A 372 8.86 2.98 -0.49
C ILE A 372 10.00 3.93 -0.82
N SER A 373 11.20 3.69 -0.29
CA SER A 373 12.35 4.54 -0.59
C SER A 373 12.76 4.45 -2.07
N ARG A 374 12.59 3.29 -2.68
CA ARG A 374 12.77 3.10 -4.13
C ARG A 374 11.76 3.91 -4.94
N ILE A 375 10.49 3.95 -4.53
CA ILE A 375 9.48 4.80 -5.17
C ILE A 375 9.89 6.26 -5.08
N GLY A 376 10.33 6.73 -3.92
CA GLY A 376 10.86 8.08 -3.74
C GLY A 376 12.04 8.39 -4.68
N PHE A 377 12.98 7.46 -4.80
CA PHE A 377 14.10 7.59 -5.73
C PHE A 377 13.64 7.67 -7.20
N ILE A 378 12.73 6.82 -7.63
CA ILE A 378 12.16 6.85 -8.99
C ILE A 378 11.46 8.17 -9.24
N CYS A 379 10.62 8.64 -8.34
CA CYS A 379 9.92 9.91 -8.48
C CYS A 379 10.88 11.08 -8.61
N TYR A 380 11.97 11.07 -7.85
CA TYR A 380 12.98 12.10 -7.88
C TYR A 380 13.84 12.05 -9.16
N THR A 381 14.39 10.89 -9.50
CA THR A 381 15.36 10.74 -10.60
C THR A 381 14.73 10.71 -11.97
N GLN A 382 13.53 10.13 -12.09
CA GLN A 382 12.78 10.08 -13.35
C GLN A 382 11.96 11.33 -13.60
N ASN A 383 12.06 12.30 -12.71
CA ASN A 383 11.29 13.55 -12.78
C ASN A 383 9.81 13.26 -13.08
N VAL A 384 9.24 12.28 -12.36
CA VAL A 384 7.84 11.89 -12.54
C VAL A 384 6.98 13.09 -12.19
N PRO A 385 6.24 13.67 -13.15
CA PRO A 385 5.33 14.75 -12.82
C PRO A 385 4.37 14.27 -11.74
N LEU A 386 4.22 15.03 -10.69
CA LEU A 386 3.45 14.67 -9.49
C LEU A 386 2.03 14.21 -9.81
N GLN A 387 1.41 14.88 -10.77
CA GLN A 387 0.07 14.58 -11.27
C GLN A 387 -0.04 13.25 -12.02
N LYS A 388 1.09 12.60 -12.33
CA LYS A 388 1.13 11.34 -13.08
C LYS A 388 1.67 10.16 -12.28
N MET A 389 1.94 10.33 -10.98
CA MET A 389 2.47 9.24 -10.15
C MET A 389 1.47 8.07 -10.07
N ALA A 390 0.20 8.38 -9.88
CA ALA A 390 -0.88 7.38 -9.85
C ALA A 390 -1.03 6.59 -11.16
N ASP A 391 -0.66 7.19 -12.29
CA ASP A 391 -0.74 6.54 -13.60
C ASP A 391 0.51 5.71 -13.94
N ARG A 392 1.60 5.87 -13.18
CA ARG A 392 2.90 5.25 -13.49
C ARG A 392 3.33 4.17 -12.53
N ILE A 393 2.75 4.12 -11.33
CA ILE A 393 3.15 3.20 -10.27
C ILE A 393 1.94 2.38 -9.83
N VAL A 394 2.08 1.07 -9.90
CA VAL A 394 1.12 0.08 -9.39
C VAL A 394 1.79 -0.69 -8.25
N MET A 395 1.07 -0.92 -7.16
CA MET A 395 1.53 -1.70 -6.03
C MET A 395 0.57 -2.86 -5.77
N ILE A 396 1.11 -4.06 -5.78
CA ILE A 396 0.37 -5.30 -5.55
C ILE A 396 0.79 -5.91 -4.23
N THR A 397 -0.18 -6.26 -3.40
CA THR A 397 0.01 -6.90 -2.10
C THR A 397 -0.80 -8.19 -2.01
N PHE A 398 -0.56 -8.98 -0.97
CA PHE A 398 -1.28 -10.23 -0.78
C PHE A 398 -2.63 -10.04 -0.06
N THR A 399 -2.74 -9.07 0.86
CA THR A 399 -3.97 -8.78 1.62
C THR A 399 -4.37 -7.31 1.52
N ASN A 400 -5.65 -7.01 1.77
CA ASN A 400 -6.13 -5.63 1.80
C ASN A 400 -5.48 -4.84 2.94
N GLU A 401 -5.29 -5.45 4.11
CA GLU A 401 -4.63 -4.80 5.25
C GLU A 401 -3.17 -4.41 4.92
N ALA A 402 -2.48 -5.23 4.10
CA ALA A 402 -1.14 -4.89 3.64
C ALA A 402 -1.17 -3.74 2.63
N ALA A 403 -2.20 -3.66 1.78
CA ALA A 403 -2.40 -2.55 0.86
C ALA A 403 -2.63 -1.23 1.62
N ASP A 404 -3.52 -1.24 2.61
CA ASP A 404 -3.81 -0.06 3.46
C ASP A 404 -2.54 0.40 4.21
N GLN A 405 -1.78 -0.53 4.80
CA GLN A 405 -0.52 -0.21 5.47
C GLN A 405 0.54 0.36 4.53
N MET A 406 0.57 -0.11 3.29
CA MET A 406 1.52 0.36 2.28
C MET A 406 1.18 1.78 1.84
N GLU A 407 -0.11 2.06 1.65
CA GLU A 407 -0.64 3.38 1.37
C GLU A 407 -0.30 4.38 2.50
N GLU A 408 -0.58 4.02 3.76
CA GLU A 408 -0.25 4.85 4.92
C GLU A 408 1.25 5.17 5.01
N LYS A 409 2.10 4.16 4.80
CA LYS A 409 3.56 4.36 4.84
C LYS A 409 4.07 5.22 3.69
N LEU A 410 3.48 5.09 2.50
CA LEU A 410 3.83 5.93 1.36
C LEU A 410 3.41 7.39 1.60
N LYS A 411 2.22 7.61 2.15
CA LYS A 411 1.76 8.94 2.58
C LYS A 411 2.68 9.53 3.64
N ALA A 412 3.07 8.73 4.65
CA ALA A 412 4.00 9.17 5.69
C ALA A 412 5.37 9.54 5.11
N TYR A 413 5.87 8.79 4.12
CA TYR A 413 7.12 9.10 3.45
C TYR A 413 7.08 10.47 2.75
N PHE A 414 6.06 10.74 1.93
CA PHE A 414 5.94 12.03 1.24
C PHE A 414 5.61 13.17 2.20
N LYS A 415 4.88 12.90 3.30
CA LYS A 415 4.71 13.85 4.39
C LYS A 415 6.07 14.25 4.97
N ASN A 416 6.94 13.29 5.23
CA ASN A 416 8.29 13.57 5.71
C ASN A 416 9.11 14.40 4.70
N CYS A 417 8.98 14.09 3.41
CA CYS A 417 9.60 14.89 2.35
C CYS A 417 9.10 16.34 2.34
N TYR A 418 7.81 16.54 2.53
CA TYR A 418 7.24 17.89 2.67
C TYR A 418 7.75 18.60 3.92
N LEU A 419 7.74 17.95 5.08
CA LEU A 419 8.23 18.51 6.35
C LEU A 419 9.68 19.01 6.25
N VAL A 420 10.49 18.31 5.44
CA VAL A 420 11.90 18.67 5.23
C VAL A 420 12.05 19.79 4.21
N THR A 421 11.31 19.75 3.11
CA THR A 421 11.55 20.60 1.93
C THR A 421 10.62 21.80 1.85
N SER A 422 9.51 21.77 2.57
CA SER A 422 8.39 22.72 2.46
C SER A 422 7.80 22.85 1.03
N LYS A 423 8.10 21.90 0.13
CA LYS A 423 7.61 21.93 -1.25
C LYS A 423 6.18 21.43 -1.35
N PRO A 424 5.21 22.27 -1.82
CA PRO A 424 3.80 21.86 -1.96
C PRO A 424 3.60 20.64 -2.84
N ASP A 425 4.55 20.38 -3.73
CA ASP A 425 4.58 19.24 -4.63
C ASP A 425 4.39 17.89 -3.90
N TYR A 426 5.00 17.72 -2.74
CA TYR A 426 4.85 16.51 -1.95
C TYR A 426 3.45 16.33 -1.35
N LEU A 427 2.72 17.43 -1.09
CA LEU A 427 1.31 17.36 -0.68
C LEU A 427 0.43 16.90 -1.85
N GLN A 428 0.75 17.36 -3.08
CA GLN A 428 0.06 16.88 -4.27
C GLN A 428 0.34 15.37 -4.51
N MET A 429 1.56 14.90 -4.23
CA MET A 429 1.87 13.46 -4.25
C MET A 429 1.01 12.67 -3.27
N ILE A 430 0.82 13.18 -2.05
CA ILE A 430 -0.04 12.51 -1.06
C ILE A 430 -1.47 12.37 -1.59
N SER A 431 -2.02 13.40 -2.21
CA SER A 431 -3.36 13.32 -2.81
C SER A 431 -3.44 12.36 -4.01
N GLN A 432 -2.34 12.16 -4.73
CA GLN A 432 -2.28 11.20 -5.84
C GLN A 432 -2.23 9.74 -5.36
N ILE A 433 -1.73 9.48 -4.16
CA ILE A 433 -1.68 8.11 -3.60
C ILE A 433 -3.09 7.52 -3.51
N ASP A 434 -4.08 8.32 -3.17
CA ASP A 434 -5.49 7.89 -3.09
C ASP A 434 -6.04 7.39 -4.44
N HIS A 435 -5.42 7.79 -5.54
CA HIS A 435 -5.77 7.39 -6.91
C HIS A 435 -4.83 6.32 -7.47
N MET A 436 -3.77 5.95 -6.73
CA MET A 436 -2.87 4.88 -7.13
C MET A 436 -3.55 3.52 -7.05
N GLN A 437 -3.17 2.63 -7.95
CA GLN A 437 -3.56 1.23 -7.86
C GLN A 437 -2.69 0.53 -6.80
N ILE A 438 -3.11 0.61 -5.52
CA ILE A 438 -2.52 -0.11 -4.39
C ILE A 438 -3.57 -1.13 -3.94
N SER A 439 -3.38 -2.41 -4.25
CA SER A 439 -4.42 -3.40 -4.03
C SER A 439 -3.89 -4.83 -4.05
N THR A 440 -4.78 -5.78 -3.77
CA THR A 440 -4.47 -7.19 -4.00
C THR A 440 -4.45 -7.51 -5.50
N ILE A 441 -3.75 -8.59 -5.87
CA ILE A 441 -3.67 -9.04 -7.27
C ILE A 441 -5.06 -9.32 -7.86
N HIS A 442 -5.99 -9.86 -7.06
CA HIS A 442 -7.37 -10.11 -7.50
C HIS A 442 -8.15 -8.81 -7.74
N SER A 443 -7.97 -7.79 -6.90
CA SER A 443 -8.59 -6.49 -7.13
C SER A 443 -8.03 -5.81 -8.38
N TYR A 444 -6.73 -5.93 -8.62
CA TYR A 444 -6.09 -5.44 -9.85
C TYR A 444 -6.62 -6.18 -11.08
N ALA A 445 -6.69 -7.52 -11.04
CA ALA A 445 -7.24 -8.35 -12.10
C ALA A 445 -8.70 -7.98 -12.41
N LYS A 446 -9.53 -7.81 -11.37
CA LYS A 446 -10.92 -7.33 -11.54
C LYS A 446 -10.98 -6.02 -12.30
N ASN A 447 -10.18 -5.03 -11.89
CA ASN A 447 -10.16 -3.71 -12.54
C ASN A 447 -9.75 -3.80 -14.01
N LEU A 448 -8.77 -4.64 -14.34
CA LEU A 448 -8.36 -4.87 -15.73
C LEU A 448 -9.48 -5.55 -16.53
N ILE A 449 -10.09 -6.61 -15.99
CA ILE A 449 -11.19 -7.32 -16.65
C ILE A 449 -12.38 -6.39 -16.86
N ALA A 450 -12.74 -5.56 -15.88
CA ALA A 450 -13.84 -4.60 -16.02
C ALA A 450 -13.57 -3.55 -17.11
N GLN A 451 -12.33 -3.05 -17.23
CA GLN A 451 -11.96 -2.07 -18.26
C GLN A 451 -11.92 -2.67 -19.68
N MET A 452 -11.57 -3.96 -19.79
CA MET A 452 -11.48 -4.66 -21.08
C MET A 452 -12.70 -5.49 -21.40
N GLY A 453 -13.56 -5.74 -20.44
CA GLY A 453 -14.52 -6.83 -20.40
C GLY A 453 -15.68 -6.70 -21.36
N THR A 454 -16.03 -5.49 -21.83
CA THR A 454 -17.14 -5.27 -22.77
C THR A 454 -16.99 -6.09 -24.08
N SER A 455 -15.75 -6.41 -24.46
CA SER A 455 -15.42 -7.24 -25.62
C SER A 455 -15.60 -8.75 -25.38
N PHE A 456 -15.67 -9.14 -24.12
CA PHE A 456 -15.72 -10.51 -23.63
C PHE A 456 -17.01 -10.81 -22.87
N GLY A 457 -18.00 -9.92 -22.98
CA GLY A 457 -19.31 -10.09 -22.36
C GLY A 457 -19.44 -9.57 -20.94
N TYR A 458 -18.37 -8.99 -20.33
CA TYR A 458 -18.44 -8.37 -19.00
C TYR A 458 -18.74 -6.87 -19.09
N GLY A 459 -19.57 -6.37 -18.19
CA GLY A 459 -19.82 -4.94 -18.02
C GLY A 459 -18.82 -4.26 -17.07
N ILE A 460 -18.89 -2.91 -17.02
CA ILE A 460 -18.04 -2.09 -16.14
C ILE A 460 -18.30 -2.40 -14.66
N ASP A 461 -19.56 -2.70 -14.30
CA ASP A 461 -19.98 -3.02 -12.92
C ASP A 461 -19.76 -4.52 -12.56
N LEU A 462 -18.65 -5.08 -13.01
CA LEU A 462 -18.27 -6.46 -12.73
C LEU A 462 -18.23 -6.73 -11.22
N SER A 463 -18.99 -7.72 -10.77
CA SER A 463 -19.00 -8.14 -9.37
C SER A 463 -18.22 -9.45 -9.16
N ILE A 464 -17.60 -9.58 -7.97
CA ILE A 464 -16.88 -10.80 -7.58
C ILE A 464 -17.80 -11.64 -6.72
N THR A 465 -17.87 -12.94 -7.03
CA THR A 465 -18.48 -13.93 -6.14
C THR A 465 -17.44 -14.91 -5.60
N SER A 466 -17.58 -15.27 -4.34
CA SER A 466 -16.81 -16.36 -3.71
C SER A 466 -17.70 -17.52 -3.31
N SER A 467 -18.99 -17.48 -3.70
CA SER A 467 -19.96 -18.48 -3.32
C SER A 467 -19.81 -19.74 -4.17
N GLU A 468 -19.36 -20.81 -3.54
CA GLU A 468 -19.30 -22.14 -4.15
C GLU A 468 -20.70 -22.80 -4.29
N PHE A 469 -21.74 -22.17 -3.77
CA PHE A 469 -23.10 -22.76 -3.78
C PHE A 469 -23.60 -23.06 -5.21
N TYR A 470 -23.50 -22.10 -6.10
CA TYR A 470 -23.95 -22.26 -7.49
C TYR A 470 -23.10 -23.26 -8.25
N ARG A 471 -21.78 -23.27 -8.06
CA ARG A 471 -20.88 -24.26 -8.67
C ARG A 471 -21.22 -25.67 -8.15
N ARG A 472 -21.38 -25.84 -6.84
CA ARG A 472 -21.78 -27.12 -6.23
C ARG A 472 -23.12 -27.61 -6.78
N LYS A 473 -24.10 -26.71 -6.96
CA LYS A 473 -25.38 -27.04 -7.58
C LYS A 473 -25.20 -27.50 -9.02
N LYS A 474 -24.43 -26.76 -9.83
CA LYS A 474 -24.15 -27.14 -11.24
C LYS A 474 -23.45 -28.50 -11.33
N ILE A 475 -22.47 -28.75 -10.46
CA ILE A 475 -21.81 -30.06 -10.38
C ILE A 475 -22.85 -31.15 -10.06
N SER A 476 -23.76 -30.93 -9.11
CA SER A 476 -24.78 -31.92 -8.76
C SER A 476 -25.73 -32.18 -9.93
N ASP A 477 -26.22 -31.12 -10.58
CA ASP A 477 -27.19 -31.22 -11.68
C ASP A 477 -26.57 -32.01 -12.88
N LEU A 478 -25.35 -31.68 -13.27
CA LEU A 478 -24.66 -32.39 -14.38
C LEU A 478 -24.22 -33.80 -14.01
N LEU A 479 -23.81 -34.00 -12.77
CA LEU A 479 -23.45 -35.32 -12.27
C LEU A 479 -24.67 -36.27 -12.26
N ASP A 480 -25.80 -35.77 -11.75
CA ASP A 480 -27.06 -36.53 -11.72
C ASP A 480 -27.57 -36.84 -13.15
N ALA A 481 -27.48 -35.86 -14.05
CA ALA A 481 -27.85 -36.07 -15.46
C ALA A 481 -26.96 -37.12 -16.15
N TYR A 482 -25.66 -37.06 -15.92
CA TYR A 482 -24.70 -38.03 -16.47
C TYR A 482 -24.98 -39.46 -15.93
N ILE A 483 -25.15 -39.57 -14.59
CA ILE A 483 -25.46 -40.86 -13.95
C ILE A 483 -26.77 -41.41 -14.50
N TYR A 484 -27.82 -40.59 -14.58
CA TYR A 484 -29.12 -41.02 -15.14
C TYR A 484 -29.00 -41.52 -16.57
N GLN A 485 -28.26 -40.82 -17.42
CA GLN A 485 -28.02 -41.28 -18.79
C GLN A 485 -27.32 -42.64 -18.83
N LYS A 486 -26.25 -42.82 -18.03
CA LYS A 486 -25.50 -44.07 -17.96
C LYS A 486 -26.35 -45.24 -17.37
N GLU A 487 -27.22 -44.96 -16.42
CA GLU A 487 -28.15 -45.94 -15.87
C GLU A 487 -29.18 -46.41 -16.89
N MET A 488 -29.61 -45.56 -17.81
CA MET A 488 -30.47 -45.90 -18.92
C MET A 488 -29.75 -46.78 -19.98
N GLU A 489 -28.46 -46.51 -20.20
CA GLU A 489 -27.62 -47.24 -21.18
C GLU A 489 -27.11 -48.56 -20.61
N GLN A 490 -26.69 -48.63 -19.34
CA GLN A 490 -25.96 -49.77 -18.77
C GLN A 490 -26.71 -50.47 -17.62
N GLY A 491 -27.88 -49.94 -17.19
CA GLY A 491 -28.69 -50.51 -16.11
C GLY A 491 -28.54 -49.79 -14.78
N LYS A 492 -29.45 -50.03 -13.84
CA LYS A 492 -29.63 -49.28 -12.56
C LYS A 492 -28.49 -49.37 -11.54
N ASN A 493 -27.45 -50.13 -11.77
CA ASN A 493 -26.32 -50.30 -10.83
C ASN A 493 -25.05 -49.56 -11.30
N TYR A 494 -25.18 -48.51 -12.13
CA TYR A 494 -24.03 -47.75 -12.62
C TYR A 494 -23.23 -47.09 -11.50
N THR A 495 -23.90 -46.56 -10.47
CA THR A 495 -23.24 -45.94 -9.33
C THR A 495 -22.31 -46.88 -8.58
N ASP A 496 -22.60 -48.18 -8.54
CA ASP A 496 -21.73 -49.18 -7.88
C ASP A 496 -20.38 -49.34 -8.61
N LYS A 497 -20.35 -49.06 -9.93
CA LYS A 497 -19.13 -49.14 -10.76
C LYS A 497 -18.18 -47.96 -10.52
N LEU A 498 -18.65 -46.87 -9.96
CA LEU A 498 -17.83 -45.67 -9.74
C LEU A 498 -16.80 -45.82 -8.63
N GLY A 499 -16.96 -46.83 -7.76
CA GLY A 499 -15.98 -47.13 -6.69
C GLY A 499 -15.95 -46.13 -5.53
N MET A 500 -16.75 -45.06 -5.60
CA MET A 500 -16.88 -44.07 -4.53
C MET A 500 -18.26 -43.43 -4.49
N PRO A 501 -18.70 -42.94 -3.30
CA PRO A 501 -20.01 -42.31 -3.16
C PRO A 501 -20.14 -41.04 -3.99
N VAL A 502 -21.32 -40.73 -4.52
CA VAL A 502 -21.60 -39.59 -5.38
C VAL A 502 -21.21 -38.22 -4.68
N TYR A 503 -21.46 -38.10 -3.38
CA TYR A 503 -21.07 -36.89 -2.65
C TYR A 503 -19.55 -36.68 -2.61
N ALA A 504 -18.77 -37.78 -2.52
CA ALA A 504 -17.31 -37.72 -2.52
C ALA A 504 -16.78 -37.39 -3.93
N ILE A 505 -17.44 -37.88 -5.00
CA ILE A 505 -17.12 -37.49 -6.36
C ILE A 505 -17.34 -35.99 -6.56
N ARG A 506 -18.47 -35.45 -6.09
CA ARG A 506 -18.78 -34.03 -6.19
C ARG A 506 -17.72 -33.18 -5.49
N ASP A 507 -17.34 -33.54 -4.26
CA ASP A 507 -16.34 -32.78 -3.50
C ASP A 507 -14.94 -32.89 -4.14
N SER A 508 -14.61 -34.05 -4.75
CA SER A 508 -13.38 -34.26 -5.52
C SER A 508 -13.33 -33.40 -6.80
N ILE A 509 -14.46 -33.29 -7.51
CA ILE A 509 -14.59 -32.42 -8.69
C ILE A 509 -14.33 -30.98 -8.31
N LEU A 510 -14.93 -30.51 -7.22
CA LEU A 510 -14.76 -29.12 -6.75
C LEU A 510 -13.31 -28.82 -6.39
N ASP A 511 -12.65 -29.71 -5.63
CA ASP A 511 -11.24 -29.57 -5.26
C ASP A 511 -10.32 -29.59 -6.51
N PHE A 512 -10.60 -30.45 -7.46
CA PHE A 512 -9.84 -30.59 -8.70
C PHE A 512 -9.97 -29.33 -9.58
N ILE A 513 -11.17 -28.78 -9.74
CA ILE A 513 -11.43 -27.52 -10.44
C ILE A 513 -10.60 -26.39 -9.81
N GLY A 514 -10.60 -26.29 -8.48
CA GLY A 514 -9.79 -25.29 -7.75
C GLY A 514 -8.30 -25.42 -8.05
N LYS A 515 -7.77 -26.65 -8.09
CA LYS A 515 -6.36 -26.92 -8.43
C LYS A 515 -6.00 -26.56 -9.88
N LEU A 516 -6.91 -26.78 -10.82
CA LEU A 516 -6.71 -26.43 -12.22
C LEU A 516 -6.72 -24.90 -12.42
N HIS A 517 -7.61 -24.17 -11.75
CA HIS A 517 -7.62 -22.70 -11.78
C HIS A 517 -6.32 -22.09 -11.27
N ASN A 518 -5.76 -22.64 -10.17
CA ASN A 518 -4.47 -22.19 -9.63
C ASN A 518 -3.30 -22.41 -10.61
N LYS A 519 -3.50 -23.25 -11.63
CA LYS A 519 -2.51 -23.51 -12.70
C LYS A 519 -2.83 -22.85 -14.03
N SER A 520 -3.75 -21.88 -14.05
CA SER A 520 -4.19 -21.18 -15.26
C SER A 520 -4.77 -22.09 -16.36
N VAL A 521 -5.25 -23.27 -16.02
CA VAL A 521 -5.82 -24.17 -17.01
C VAL A 521 -7.20 -23.67 -17.42
N ASP A 522 -7.43 -23.52 -18.74
CA ASP A 522 -8.77 -23.27 -19.28
C ASP A 522 -9.57 -24.56 -19.27
N ILE A 523 -10.29 -24.78 -18.16
CA ILE A 523 -11.00 -26.06 -17.90
C ILE A 523 -12.10 -26.28 -18.92
N GLY A 524 -12.77 -25.21 -19.39
CA GLY A 524 -13.81 -25.30 -20.40
C GLY A 524 -13.32 -25.77 -21.78
N ALA A 525 -12.04 -25.59 -22.07
CA ALA A 525 -11.41 -26.02 -23.32
C ALA A 525 -10.81 -27.42 -23.25
N ILE A 526 -10.80 -28.06 -22.06
CA ILE A 526 -10.25 -29.42 -21.91
C ILE A 526 -11.13 -30.43 -22.67
N GLU A 527 -10.50 -31.25 -23.48
CA GLU A 527 -11.13 -32.38 -24.16
C GLU A 527 -10.96 -33.69 -23.36
N PRO A 528 -11.85 -34.67 -23.46
CA PRO A 528 -11.76 -35.92 -22.71
C PRO A 528 -10.42 -36.65 -22.83
N GLN A 529 -9.75 -36.55 -23.97
CA GLN A 529 -8.44 -37.13 -24.23
C GLN A 529 -7.30 -36.49 -23.40
N ASP A 530 -7.47 -35.25 -22.95
CA ASP A 530 -6.48 -34.52 -22.14
C ASP A 530 -6.40 -35.06 -20.71
N PHE A 531 -7.42 -35.78 -20.27
CA PHE A 531 -7.40 -36.48 -18.97
C PHE A 531 -6.45 -37.72 -18.99
N GLY A 532 -5.81 -38.01 -20.10
CA GLY A 532 -4.86 -39.11 -20.24
C GLY A 532 -5.52 -40.49 -20.27
N THR A 533 -4.69 -41.53 -20.14
CA THR A 533 -5.14 -42.94 -20.13
C THR A 533 -4.86 -43.57 -18.77
N LEU A 534 -5.80 -44.33 -18.25
CA LEU A 534 -5.62 -45.09 -17.02
C LEU A 534 -4.55 -46.17 -17.19
N LEU A 535 -3.56 -46.17 -16.34
CA LEU A 535 -2.57 -47.21 -16.23
C LEU A 535 -3.14 -48.38 -15.40
N ASN A 536 -3.62 -49.45 -16.09
CA ASN A 536 -3.87 -50.77 -15.53
C ASN A 536 -4.98 -50.96 -14.47
N ASN A 537 -6.11 -50.24 -14.54
CA ASN A 537 -7.20 -50.58 -13.62
C ASN A 537 -8.58 -50.43 -14.29
N GLU A 538 -9.19 -51.52 -14.71
CA GLU A 538 -10.53 -51.55 -15.31
C GLU A 538 -11.62 -51.02 -14.34
N SER A 539 -11.39 -51.13 -13.03
CA SER A 539 -12.35 -50.67 -12.01
C SER A 539 -12.53 -49.17 -11.89
N HIS A 540 -11.65 -48.37 -12.48
CA HIS A 540 -11.73 -46.90 -12.42
C HIS A 540 -12.09 -46.25 -13.77
N GLY A 541 -12.30 -47.03 -14.81
CA GLY A 541 -12.61 -46.56 -16.17
C GLY A 541 -13.87 -45.70 -16.21
N GLU A 542 -14.94 -46.12 -15.56
CA GLU A 542 -16.21 -45.42 -15.49
C GLU A 542 -16.11 -44.09 -14.74
N LEU A 543 -15.36 -44.04 -13.62
CA LEU A 543 -15.09 -42.82 -12.90
C LEU A 543 -14.27 -41.84 -13.73
N HIS A 544 -13.25 -42.34 -14.43
CA HIS A 544 -12.42 -41.52 -15.32
C HIS A 544 -13.24 -40.88 -16.44
N GLU A 545 -14.09 -41.68 -17.12
CA GLU A 545 -14.96 -41.18 -18.18
C GLU A 545 -15.95 -40.13 -17.68
N LEU A 546 -16.52 -40.34 -16.47
CA LEU A 546 -17.39 -39.39 -15.81
C LEU A 546 -16.67 -38.08 -15.54
N LEU A 547 -15.49 -38.12 -14.94
CA LEU A 547 -14.73 -36.91 -14.60
C LEU A 547 -14.31 -36.13 -15.85
N ALA A 548 -13.86 -36.85 -16.90
CA ALA A 548 -13.47 -36.24 -18.18
C ALA A 548 -14.65 -35.57 -18.91
N SER A 549 -15.87 -36.07 -18.71
CA SER A 549 -17.08 -35.49 -19.29
C SER A 549 -17.64 -34.33 -18.45
N VAL A 550 -17.76 -34.52 -17.13
CA VAL A 550 -18.49 -33.61 -16.25
C VAL A 550 -17.68 -32.36 -15.95
N ILE A 551 -16.36 -32.47 -15.68
CA ILE A 551 -15.54 -31.31 -15.24
C ILE A 551 -15.52 -30.17 -16.27
N PRO A 552 -15.23 -30.40 -17.57
CA PRO A 552 -15.28 -29.34 -18.57
C PRO A 552 -16.68 -28.76 -18.78
N ALA A 553 -17.72 -29.63 -18.74
CA ALA A 553 -19.10 -29.21 -18.91
C ALA A 553 -19.56 -28.27 -17.78
N VAL A 554 -19.23 -28.61 -16.53
CA VAL A 554 -19.52 -27.76 -15.36
C VAL A 554 -18.95 -26.36 -15.54
N GLU A 555 -17.68 -26.24 -15.89
CA GLU A 555 -17.03 -24.94 -16.00
C GLU A 555 -17.51 -24.13 -17.19
N ARG A 556 -17.84 -24.77 -18.34
CA ARG A 556 -18.46 -24.06 -19.46
C ARG A 556 -19.80 -23.46 -19.11
N GLU A 557 -20.72 -24.27 -18.57
CA GLU A 557 -22.06 -23.80 -18.22
C GLU A 557 -22.04 -22.78 -17.06
N TYR A 558 -21.18 -23.00 -16.07
CA TYR A 558 -21.03 -22.08 -14.94
C TYR A 558 -20.45 -20.73 -15.39
N PHE A 559 -19.49 -20.76 -16.31
CA PHE A 559 -18.89 -19.55 -16.86
C PHE A 559 -19.89 -18.74 -17.68
N GLU A 560 -20.72 -19.37 -18.52
CA GLU A 560 -21.78 -18.72 -19.28
C GLU A 560 -22.80 -18.03 -18.35
N GLU A 561 -23.26 -18.72 -17.30
CA GLU A 561 -24.17 -18.16 -16.29
C GLU A 561 -23.57 -16.96 -15.55
N LEU A 562 -22.28 -17.02 -15.21
CA LEU A 562 -21.59 -15.90 -14.57
C LEU A 562 -21.45 -14.68 -15.50
N ILE A 563 -21.20 -14.87 -16.79
CA ILE A 563 -21.14 -13.77 -17.76
C ILE A 563 -22.50 -13.10 -17.89
N GLU A 564 -23.60 -13.88 -18.00
CA GLU A 564 -24.96 -13.35 -18.07
C GLU A 564 -25.30 -12.49 -16.86
N ASP A 565 -24.84 -12.88 -15.66
CA ASP A 565 -25.03 -12.16 -14.41
C ASP A 565 -24.03 -11.02 -14.19
N ASN A 566 -23.11 -10.75 -15.11
CA ASN A 566 -21.97 -9.83 -14.95
C ASN A 566 -21.15 -10.09 -13.68
N LYS A 567 -20.85 -11.37 -13.43
CA LYS A 567 -20.10 -11.85 -12.27
C LYS A 567 -18.86 -12.61 -12.70
N ILE A 568 -17.87 -12.64 -11.83
CA ILE A 568 -16.70 -13.51 -11.96
C ILE A 568 -16.43 -14.22 -10.63
N HIS A 569 -16.12 -15.48 -10.68
CA HIS A 569 -15.76 -16.23 -9.49
C HIS A 569 -14.30 -15.95 -9.09
N LEU A 570 -14.05 -15.77 -7.80
CA LEU A 570 -12.72 -15.44 -7.28
C LEU A 570 -11.64 -16.43 -7.72
N SER A 571 -11.92 -17.74 -7.69
CA SER A 571 -10.97 -18.79 -8.08
C SER A 571 -10.65 -18.82 -9.57
N SER A 572 -11.60 -18.44 -10.44
CA SER A 572 -11.40 -18.45 -11.90
C SER A 572 -10.89 -17.11 -12.45
N MET A 573 -10.81 -16.08 -11.63
CA MET A 573 -10.48 -14.72 -12.07
C MET A 573 -9.11 -14.65 -12.77
N MET A 574 -8.09 -15.31 -12.24
CA MET A 574 -6.75 -15.29 -12.82
C MET A 574 -6.69 -16.05 -14.13
N SER A 575 -7.33 -17.22 -14.25
CA SER A 575 -7.41 -17.96 -15.50
C SER A 575 -8.21 -17.20 -16.58
N VAL A 576 -9.28 -16.50 -16.19
CA VAL A 576 -10.02 -15.61 -17.10
C VAL A 576 -9.13 -14.45 -17.57
N LEU A 577 -8.40 -13.80 -16.65
CA LEU A 577 -7.46 -12.75 -16.99
C LEU A 577 -6.38 -13.28 -17.96
N ASN A 578 -5.76 -14.41 -17.67
CA ASN A 578 -4.74 -15.02 -18.53
C ASN A 578 -5.27 -15.31 -19.94
N ARG A 579 -6.49 -15.84 -20.06
CA ARG A 579 -7.14 -16.03 -21.36
C ARG A 579 -7.28 -14.70 -22.12
N PHE A 580 -7.60 -13.60 -21.43
CA PHE A 580 -7.74 -12.28 -22.05
C PHE A 580 -6.41 -11.72 -22.51
N ILE A 581 -5.40 -11.72 -21.64
CA ILE A 581 -4.09 -11.12 -21.96
C ILE A 581 -3.27 -11.94 -22.95
N ASN A 582 -3.57 -13.23 -23.11
CA ASN A 582 -2.94 -14.11 -24.09
C ASN A 582 -3.66 -14.09 -25.45
N ASN A 583 -4.86 -13.51 -25.55
CA ASN A 583 -5.54 -13.33 -26.83
C ASN A 583 -4.90 -12.19 -27.64
N PRO A 584 -4.39 -12.44 -28.86
CA PRO A 584 -3.76 -11.42 -29.70
C PRO A 584 -4.66 -10.21 -29.99
N GLU A 585 -5.97 -10.42 -30.11
CA GLU A 585 -6.93 -9.35 -30.36
C GLU A 585 -7.07 -8.39 -29.17
N SER A 586 -6.79 -8.86 -27.98
CA SER A 586 -6.85 -8.07 -26.74
C SER A 586 -5.60 -7.21 -26.53
N GLU A 587 -4.46 -7.61 -27.09
CA GLU A 587 -3.18 -6.93 -26.82
C GLU A 587 -3.20 -5.44 -27.20
N SER A 588 -3.80 -5.10 -28.34
CA SER A 588 -3.92 -3.69 -28.75
C SER A 588 -4.74 -2.86 -27.77
N ARG A 589 -5.83 -3.43 -27.25
CA ARG A 589 -6.71 -2.80 -26.26
C ARG A 589 -6.07 -2.66 -24.89
N ILE A 590 -5.34 -3.71 -24.45
CA ILE A 590 -4.55 -3.63 -23.21
C ILE A 590 -3.53 -2.51 -23.29
N ARG A 591 -2.87 -2.36 -24.44
CA ARG A 591 -1.92 -1.25 -24.69
C ARG A 591 -2.57 0.13 -24.62
N GLU A 592 -3.86 0.23 -24.98
CA GLU A 592 -4.62 1.48 -24.86
C GLU A 592 -4.90 1.89 -23.42
N LEU A 593 -4.90 0.93 -22.46
CA LEU A 593 -5.01 1.21 -21.04
C LEU A 593 -3.80 1.97 -20.49
N LYS A 594 -2.67 1.93 -21.20
CA LYS A 594 -1.48 2.70 -20.82
C LYS A 594 -1.77 4.20 -21.00
N LYS A 595 -2.04 4.90 -19.92
CA LYS A 595 -2.43 6.32 -19.90
C LYS A 595 -1.34 7.24 -20.45
N ASP A 596 -0.06 6.94 -20.18
CA ASP A 596 1.08 7.66 -20.73
C ASP A 596 1.93 6.72 -21.59
N LYS A 597 1.74 6.80 -22.92
CA LYS A 597 2.38 5.88 -23.89
C LYS A 597 3.90 6.03 -23.95
N HIS A 598 4.45 7.15 -23.52
CA HIS A 598 5.88 7.47 -23.61
C HIS A 598 6.61 7.35 -22.26
N ALA A 599 5.89 7.20 -21.17
CA ALA A 599 6.48 7.11 -19.86
C ALA A 599 6.71 5.67 -19.44
N GLN A 600 7.84 5.45 -18.77
CA GLN A 600 8.13 4.19 -18.10
C GLN A 600 7.19 4.00 -16.91
N GLN A 601 6.64 2.81 -16.77
CA GLN A 601 5.73 2.43 -15.70
C GLN A 601 6.39 1.38 -14.80
N PHE A 602 5.97 1.34 -13.53
CA PHE A 602 6.57 0.47 -12.52
C PHE A 602 5.49 -0.32 -11.80
N MET A 603 5.75 -1.60 -11.58
CA MET A 603 4.86 -2.47 -10.81
C MET A 603 5.64 -3.08 -9.65
N PHE A 604 5.21 -2.77 -8.44
CA PHE A 604 5.78 -3.27 -7.20
C PHE A 604 4.91 -4.41 -6.67
N VAL A 605 5.51 -5.54 -6.38
CA VAL A 605 4.80 -6.71 -5.82
C VAL A 605 5.46 -7.12 -4.52
N ASP A 606 4.72 -7.07 -3.42
CA ASP A 606 5.15 -7.54 -2.10
C ASP A 606 4.71 -8.99 -1.87
N GLU A 607 5.42 -9.69 -1.00
CA GLU A 607 5.20 -11.09 -0.64
C GLU A 607 5.08 -12.03 -1.87
N PHE A 608 5.97 -11.82 -2.86
CA PHE A 608 5.92 -12.54 -4.13
C PHE A 608 5.97 -14.07 -3.99
N GLN A 609 6.54 -14.62 -2.90
CA GLN A 609 6.57 -16.04 -2.61
C GLN A 609 5.18 -16.65 -2.39
N ASP A 610 4.15 -15.83 -2.13
CA ASP A 610 2.78 -16.31 -1.91
C ASP A 610 1.94 -16.34 -3.19
N THR A 611 2.54 -16.00 -4.34
CA THR A 611 1.88 -16.06 -5.65
C THR A 611 1.83 -17.48 -6.21
N ASP A 612 0.74 -17.82 -6.88
CA ASP A 612 0.59 -19.07 -7.64
C ASP A 612 1.03 -18.90 -9.11
N ASP A 613 1.09 -20.01 -9.85
CA ASP A 613 1.52 -20.05 -11.26
C ASP A 613 0.69 -19.09 -12.13
N SER A 614 -0.61 -19.08 -11.91
CA SER A 614 -1.58 -18.27 -12.64
C SER A 614 -1.33 -16.77 -12.45
N GLN A 615 -1.04 -16.37 -11.21
CA GLN A 615 -0.71 -14.99 -10.85
C GLN A 615 0.63 -14.56 -11.43
N ILE A 616 1.64 -15.43 -11.37
CA ILE A 616 2.98 -15.16 -11.93
C ILE A 616 2.88 -14.95 -13.43
N GLU A 617 2.21 -15.86 -14.14
CA GLU A 617 2.00 -15.76 -15.59
C GLU A 617 1.30 -14.45 -15.95
N SER A 618 0.21 -14.11 -15.24
CA SER A 618 -0.53 -12.85 -15.44
C SER A 618 0.36 -11.64 -15.26
N LEU A 619 1.12 -11.58 -14.15
CA LEU A 619 2.00 -10.45 -13.85
C LEU A 619 3.08 -10.27 -14.92
N LEU A 620 3.73 -11.36 -15.33
CA LEU A 620 4.76 -11.32 -16.37
C LEU A 620 4.18 -10.86 -17.72
N ARG A 621 3.03 -11.40 -18.11
CA ARG A 621 2.40 -11.03 -19.39
C ARG A 621 1.91 -9.58 -19.40
N ILE A 622 1.24 -9.13 -18.33
CA ILE A 622 0.81 -7.74 -18.16
C ILE A 622 2.01 -6.81 -18.23
N SER A 623 3.10 -7.14 -17.52
CA SER A 623 4.30 -6.32 -17.54
C SER A 623 4.90 -6.19 -18.93
N GLN A 624 4.86 -7.23 -19.75
CA GLN A 624 5.34 -7.19 -21.13
C GLN A 624 4.43 -6.32 -22.03
N VAL A 625 3.11 -6.49 -21.93
CA VAL A 625 2.16 -5.79 -22.80
C VAL A 625 2.07 -4.30 -22.46
N LEU A 626 2.08 -3.96 -21.17
CA LEU A 626 2.00 -2.56 -20.68
C LEU A 626 3.37 -1.92 -20.46
N ASP A 627 4.46 -2.66 -20.69
CA ASP A 627 5.85 -2.19 -20.49
C ASP A 627 6.10 -1.70 -19.06
N TYR A 628 5.66 -2.50 -18.07
CA TYR A 628 6.01 -2.26 -16.67
C TYR A 628 7.42 -2.76 -16.36
N LYS A 629 8.15 -2.00 -15.56
CA LYS A 629 9.33 -2.52 -14.86
C LYS A 629 8.90 -3.12 -13.53
N LEU A 630 9.21 -4.39 -13.37
CA LEU A 630 8.82 -5.17 -12.20
C LEU A 630 9.80 -4.94 -11.04
N PHE A 631 9.23 -4.80 -9.84
CA PHE A 631 9.97 -4.78 -8.59
C PHE A 631 9.31 -5.80 -7.65
N LEU A 632 9.92 -6.98 -7.57
CA LEU A 632 9.37 -8.13 -6.86
C LEU A 632 10.12 -8.36 -5.56
N VAL A 633 9.41 -8.45 -4.45
CA VAL A 633 10.00 -8.67 -3.13
C VAL A 633 9.35 -9.88 -2.46
N GLY A 634 10.15 -10.76 -1.89
CA GLY A 634 9.64 -11.92 -1.17
C GLY A 634 10.68 -12.66 -0.35
N ASP A 635 10.19 -13.58 0.49
CA ASP A 635 11.00 -14.47 1.32
C ASP A 635 10.55 -15.93 1.12
N ILE A 636 11.35 -16.72 0.40
CA ILE A 636 11.04 -18.15 0.16
C ILE A 636 10.83 -18.94 1.44
N LYS A 637 11.47 -18.56 2.56
CA LYS A 637 11.30 -19.19 3.87
C LYS A 637 9.90 -18.96 4.47
N GLN A 638 9.17 -17.97 3.97
CA GLN A 638 7.81 -17.62 4.38
C GLN A 638 6.72 -18.14 3.45
N CYS A 639 7.04 -19.00 2.47
CA CYS A 639 6.08 -19.62 1.57
C CYS A 639 5.21 -20.65 2.31
N ILE A 640 4.20 -20.15 3.05
CA ILE A 640 3.29 -20.98 3.86
C ILE A 640 1.96 -21.27 3.15
N TYR A 641 1.70 -20.70 1.98
CA TYR A 641 0.47 -20.87 1.21
C TYR A 641 0.58 -21.90 0.09
N ARG A 642 1.49 -22.90 0.22
CA ARG A 642 1.64 -24.00 -0.76
C ARG A 642 0.31 -24.74 -1.03
N PHE A 643 -0.55 -24.85 -0.03
CA PHE A 643 -1.88 -25.46 -0.20
C PHE A 643 -2.84 -24.64 -1.07
N ARG A 644 -2.52 -23.36 -1.34
CA ARG A 644 -3.25 -22.50 -2.29
C ARG A 644 -2.57 -22.43 -3.66
N GLY A 645 -1.51 -23.21 -3.89
CA GLY A 645 -0.78 -23.23 -5.16
C GLY A 645 0.51 -22.39 -5.17
N ALA A 646 0.80 -21.64 -4.08
CA ALA A 646 2.08 -20.94 -3.97
C ALA A 646 3.25 -21.92 -4.05
N LYS A 647 4.30 -21.54 -4.77
CA LYS A 647 5.49 -22.37 -4.99
C LYS A 647 6.71 -21.71 -4.37
N GLU A 648 7.53 -22.52 -3.72
CA GLU A 648 8.86 -22.10 -3.26
C GLU A 648 9.78 -21.69 -4.42
N LYS A 649 9.52 -22.21 -5.62
CA LYS A 649 10.24 -21.89 -6.86
C LYS A 649 9.59 -20.74 -7.65
N ALA A 650 8.75 -19.89 -7.02
CA ALA A 650 8.13 -18.76 -7.70
C ALA A 650 9.18 -17.83 -8.38
N PHE A 651 10.34 -17.65 -7.75
CA PHE A 651 11.42 -16.86 -8.34
C PHE A 651 12.10 -17.53 -9.53
N ASP A 652 12.11 -18.86 -9.61
CA ASP A 652 12.72 -19.60 -10.73
C ASP A 652 11.91 -19.45 -12.02
N GLN A 653 10.60 -19.18 -11.91
CA GLN A 653 9.73 -18.96 -13.07
C GLN A 653 9.95 -17.60 -13.75
N LEU A 654 10.70 -16.70 -13.11
CA LEU A 654 10.98 -15.37 -13.68
C LEU A 654 11.97 -15.41 -14.87
N GLY A 655 12.61 -16.55 -15.13
CA GLY A 655 13.59 -16.70 -16.21
C GLY A 655 14.79 -15.76 -16.05
N ILE A 656 15.23 -15.54 -14.80
CA ILE A 656 16.34 -14.63 -14.49
C ILE A 656 17.64 -15.15 -15.11
N ALA A 657 17.87 -16.45 -15.01
CA ALA A 657 19.07 -17.09 -15.55
C ALA A 657 19.14 -17.01 -17.08
N GLU A 658 18.00 -17.09 -17.77
CA GLU A 658 17.87 -17.01 -19.22
C GLU A 658 17.97 -15.56 -19.73
N ASN A 659 17.64 -14.58 -18.89
CA ASN A 659 17.59 -13.16 -19.27
C ASN A 659 18.28 -12.24 -18.24
N PRO A 660 19.57 -12.43 -17.95
CA PRO A 660 20.31 -11.66 -16.94
C PRO A 660 20.39 -10.16 -17.26
N ASP A 661 20.30 -9.80 -18.53
CA ASP A 661 20.30 -8.40 -18.94
C ASP A 661 19.03 -7.63 -18.58
N LYS A 662 17.92 -8.34 -18.38
CA LYS A 662 16.63 -7.72 -18.02
C LYS A 662 16.41 -7.61 -16.52
N TRP A 663 17.15 -8.37 -15.71
CA TRP A 663 16.93 -8.50 -14.27
C TRP A 663 18.14 -8.06 -13.44
N LEU A 664 17.86 -7.50 -12.27
CA LEU A 664 18.81 -7.31 -11.19
C LEU A 664 18.30 -8.10 -9.97
N GLU A 665 19.17 -8.92 -9.40
CA GLU A 665 18.88 -9.70 -8.21
C GLU A 665 19.61 -9.10 -7.00
N PHE A 666 18.86 -8.89 -5.90
CA PHE A 666 19.38 -8.39 -4.64
C PHE A 666 18.95 -9.29 -3.49
N SER A 667 19.71 -9.26 -2.40
CA SER A 667 19.36 -9.91 -1.14
C SER A 667 19.36 -8.86 -0.02
N LEU A 668 18.36 -8.91 0.87
CA LEU A 668 18.34 -8.13 2.10
C LEU A 668 18.49 -9.10 3.27
N GLN A 669 19.69 -9.12 3.85
CA GLN A 669 20.06 -10.07 4.91
C GLN A 669 20.05 -9.44 6.29
N ARG A 670 20.23 -8.11 6.39
CA ARG A 670 20.33 -7.40 7.67
C ARG A 670 18.95 -7.30 8.34
N ASN A 671 18.78 -7.99 9.48
CA ASN A 671 17.51 -8.06 10.19
C ASN A 671 17.49 -7.11 11.39
N TYR A 672 16.46 -6.27 11.45
CA TYR A 672 16.27 -5.24 12.49
C TYR A 672 15.24 -5.64 13.55
N ARG A 673 14.60 -6.79 13.40
CA ARG A 673 13.48 -7.22 14.24
C ARG A 673 13.88 -8.24 15.29
N THR A 674 14.65 -9.23 14.87
CA THR A 674 14.86 -10.46 15.63
C THR A 674 16.24 -10.49 16.26
N ASP A 675 16.32 -11.06 17.45
CA ASP A 675 17.58 -11.29 18.15
C ASP A 675 18.55 -12.13 17.31
N LYS A 676 19.82 -11.74 17.27
CA LYS A 676 20.85 -12.37 16.44
C LYS A 676 21.06 -13.86 16.78
N HIS A 677 20.96 -14.24 18.07
CA HIS A 677 21.16 -15.62 18.49
C HIS A 677 20.01 -16.52 18.03
N LEU A 678 18.78 -15.97 18.01
CA LEU A 678 17.61 -16.67 17.49
C LEU A 678 17.72 -16.86 15.97
N LEU A 679 18.21 -15.85 15.25
CA LEU A 679 18.45 -15.96 13.81
C LEU A 679 19.51 -17.02 13.48
N ASP A 680 20.58 -17.12 14.27
CA ASP A 680 21.59 -18.17 14.09
C ASP A 680 21.02 -19.59 14.29
N ILE A 681 20.01 -19.73 15.14
CA ILE A 681 19.31 -21.02 15.32
C ILE A 681 18.44 -21.33 14.12
N PHE A 682 17.72 -20.33 13.61
CA PHE A 682 16.89 -20.47 12.40
C PHE A 682 17.75 -20.80 11.18
N ASP A 683 18.86 -20.10 10.99
CA ASP A 683 19.81 -20.33 9.90
C ASP A 683 20.31 -21.79 9.90
N ARG A 684 20.79 -22.29 11.05
CA ARG A 684 21.18 -23.70 11.19
C ARG A 684 20.05 -24.69 10.87
N SER A 685 18.83 -24.33 11.22
CA SER A 685 17.66 -25.18 10.95
C SER A 685 17.33 -25.20 9.45
N PHE A 686 17.30 -24.05 8.81
CA PHE A 686 17.03 -23.92 7.36
C PHE A 686 18.12 -24.57 6.52
N THR A 687 19.40 -24.34 6.87
CA THR A 687 20.53 -25.02 6.23
C THR A 687 20.41 -26.55 6.32
N LYS A 688 19.99 -27.06 7.49
CA LYS A 688 19.80 -28.50 7.66
C LYS A 688 18.63 -29.02 6.83
N TRP A 689 17.51 -28.30 6.78
CA TRP A 689 16.33 -28.71 6.02
C TRP A 689 16.62 -28.68 4.52
N GLY A 690 17.28 -27.64 4.00
CA GLY A 690 17.66 -27.56 2.60
C GLY A 690 18.60 -28.69 2.15
N LYS A 691 19.50 -29.14 3.05
CA LYS A 691 20.37 -30.30 2.76
C LYS A 691 19.67 -31.65 2.85
N LEU A 692 18.54 -31.76 3.55
CA LEU A 692 17.78 -33.02 3.66
C LEU A 692 16.90 -33.25 2.45
N ASP A 693 16.32 -32.21 1.91
CA ASP A 693 15.40 -32.30 0.77
C ASP A 693 15.33 -30.94 0.06
N GLU A 694 15.96 -30.86 -1.11
CA GLU A 694 15.97 -29.67 -1.97
C GLU A 694 14.58 -29.33 -2.54
N GLU A 695 13.66 -30.30 -2.59
CA GLU A 695 12.27 -30.05 -2.98
C GLU A 695 11.46 -29.42 -1.84
N LEU A 696 11.91 -29.59 -0.59
CA LEU A 696 11.24 -29.05 0.58
C LEU A 696 11.55 -27.56 0.80
N LEU A 697 12.82 -27.18 0.66
CA LEU A 697 13.29 -25.81 0.85
C LEU A 697 14.60 -25.59 0.08
N THR A 698 14.58 -24.69 -0.88
CA THR A 698 15.79 -24.18 -1.51
C THR A 698 16.38 -23.09 -0.62
N TYR A 699 17.48 -23.36 0.09
CA TYR A 699 18.13 -22.43 1.00
C TYR A 699 19.59 -22.21 0.61
N ASP A 700 19.91 -20.98 0.24
CA ASP A 700 21.26 -20.51 -0.11
C ASP A 700 21.81 -19.71 1.08
N GLU A 701 22.82 -20.26 1.79
CA GLU A 701 23.42 -19.61 2.96
C GLU A 701 23.97 -18.21 2.62
N ASP A 702 24.48 -17.98 1.41
CA ASP A 702 25.07 -16.71 1.01
C ASP A 702 24.00 -15.64 0.71
N LYS A 703 22.80 -16.04 0.30
CA LYS A 703 21.71 -15.13 -0.10
C LYS A 703 20.58 -15.03 0.93
N ASP A 704 20.26 -16.13 1.62
CA ASP A 704 19.05 -16.24 2.44
C ASP A 704 19.31 -16.14 3.94
N ARG A 705 20.58 -16.19 4.38
CA ARG A 705 20.95 -16.03 5.78
C ARG A 705 20.62 -14.64 6.29
N LEU A 706 20.04 -14.56 7.49
CA LEU A 706 19.73 -13.31 8.14
C LEU A 706 20.78 -12.92 9.18
N ILE A 707 21.24 -11.68 9.12
CA ILE A 707 22.23 -11.11 10.04
C ILE A 707 21.51 -10.19 11.02
N GLY A 708 21.39 -10.60 12.27
CA GLY A 708 20.68 -9.85 13.31
C GLY A 708 21.46 -8.62 13.77
N THR A 709 20.78 -7.47 13.83
CA THR A 709 21.29 -6.25 14.44
C THR A 709 20.93 -6.10 15.92
N GLN A 710 19.93 -6.84 16.38
CA GLN A 710 19.45 -6.81 17.76
C GLN A 710 20.16 -7.86 18.60
N ASP A 711 20.62 -7.45 19.78
CA ASP A 711 21.18 -8.34 20.81
C ASP A 711 20.41 -8.13 22.10
N TYR A 712 19.57 -9.09 22.44
CA TYR A 712 18.77 -9.06 23.67
C TYR A 712 19.44 -9.85 24.80
N ASN A 713 20.68 -10.29 24.61
CA ASN A 713 21.41 -11.01 25.65
C ASN A 713 21.57 -10.14 26.90
N GLY A 714 21.08 -10.63 28.04
CA GLY A 714 21.07 -9.88 29.29
C GLY A 714 20.00 -8.77 29.41
N LYS A 715 19.17 -8.56 28.40
CA LYS A 715 18.03 -7.63 28.51
C LYS A 715 16.97 -8.14 29.47
N TYR A 716 16.71 -9.45 29.47
CA TYR A 716 15.75 -10.11 30.35
C TYR A 716 16.45 -10.97 31.40
N LEU A 717 15.91 -11.02 32.62
CA LEU A 717 16.45 -11.82 33.73
C LEU A 717 16.24 -13.32 33.49
N THR A 718 15.21 -13.66 32.75
CA THR A 718 14.88 -15.06 32.45
C THR A 718 14.96 -15.31 30.93
N SER A 719 15.61 -16.40 30.56
CA SER A 719 15.58 -16.91 29.19
C SER A 719 14.88 -18.26 29.14
N VAL A 720 13.87 -18.42 28.30
CA VAL A 720 13.25 -19.71 28.04
C VAL A 720 13.13 -19.91 26.55
N ASN A 721 13.93 -20.81 26.03
CA ASN A 721 13.91 -21.18 24.64
C ASN A 721 13.39 -22.61 24.55
N ARG A 722 12.07 -22.76 24.40
CA ARG A 722 11.49 -24.07 24.05
C ARG A 722 11.04 -24.01 22.61
N PHE A 723 11.75 -24.69 21.75
CA PHE A 723 11.42 -24.77 20.34
C PHE A 723 10.46 -25.89 20.00
N TYR A 724 10.34 -26.90 20.87
CA TYR A 724 9.56 -28.09 20.54
C TYR A 724 9.04 -28.80 21.80
N ARG A 725 7.72 -29.10 21.78
CA ARG A 725 7.10 -30.01 22.75
C ARG A 725 6.16 -30.95 22.01
N ARG A 726 6.50 -32.24 21.96
CA ARG A 726 5.60 -33.26 21.46
C ARG A 726 4.53 -33.53 22.50
N LEU A 727 3.27 -33.40 22.13
CA LEU A 727 2.15 -33.77 22.97
C LEU A 727 1.87 -35.26 22.83
N PRO A 728 1.58 -35.96 23.91
CA PRO A 728 1.35 -37.41 23.91
C PRO A 728 -0.04 -37.78 23.34
N THR A 729 -0.87 -36.78 23.02
CA THR A 729 -2.27 -36.99 22.60
C THR A 729 -2.61 -36.21 21.35
N THR A 730 -3.52 -36.76 20.54
CA THR A 730 -4.16 -36.11 19.44
C THR A 730 -5.50 -35.47 19.80
N SER A 731 -6.02 -35.76 21.02
CA SER A 731 -7.27 -35.21 21.53
C SER A 731 -7.15 -33.70 21.78
N GLU A 732 -8.05 -32.90 21.21
CA GLU A 732 -8.09 -31.46 21.40
C GLU A 732 -8.42 -31.07 22.84
N GLU A 733 -9.31 -31.78 23.49
CA GLU A 733 -9.68 -31.60 24.90
C GLU A 733 -8.48 -31.69 25.83
N MET A 734 -7.50 -32.52 25.51
CA MET A 734 -6.27 -32.66 26.32
C MET A 734 -5.20 -31.62 25.94
N ARG A 735 -5.29 -30.97 24.79
CA ARG A 735 -4.31 -29.95 24.37
C ARG A 735 -4.59 -28.60 25.05
N ILE A 736 -5.87 -28.21 25.25
CA ILE A 736 -6.24 -26.96 25.88
C ILE A 736 -5.67 -26.78 27.28
N PRO A 737 -5.80 -27.71 28.22
CA PRO A 737 -5.19 -27.58 29.56
C PRO A 737 -3.67 -27.39 29.53
N ILE A 738 -2.97 -28.06 28.60
CA ILE A 738 -1.51 -27.93 28.44
C ILE A 738 -1.14 -26.54 27.94
N LEU A 739 -1.92 -26.00 27.00
CA LEU A 739 -1.72 -24.65 26.49
C LEU A 739 -1.96 -23.60 27.58
N VAL A 740 -3.05 -23.74 28.35
CA VAL A 740 -3.37 -22.85 29.47
C VAL A 740 -2.27 -22.88 30.53
N GLU A 741 -1.70 -24.07 30.85
CA GLU A 741 -0.57 -24.18 31.76
C GLU A 741 0.66 -23.42 31.24
N GLU A 742 0.95 -23.52 29.95
CA GLU A 742 2.08 -22.81 29.34
C GLU A 742 1.87 -21.29 29.33
N ILE A 743 0.66 -20.82 29.04
CA ILE A 743 0.30 -19.41 29.13
C ILE A 743 0.51 -18.89 30.56
N LYS A 744 0.01 -19.61 31.58
CA LYS A 744 0.21 -19.26 32.98
C LYS A 744 1.68 -19.21 33.35
N ARG A 745 2.50 -20.12 32.82
CA ARG A 745 3.94 -20.15 33.02
C ARG A 745 4.61 -18.90 32.41
N ILE A 746 4.21 -18.49 31.20
CA ILE A 746 4.73 -17.29 30.56
C ILE A 746 4.30 -16.05 31.37
N GLN A 747 3.04 -15.96 31.80
CA GLN A 747 2.55 -14.86 32.63
C GLN A 747 3.30 -14.71 33.95
N LYS A 748 3.58 -15.83 34.67
CA LYS A 748 4.38 -15.81 35.89
C LYS A 748 5.80 -15.29 35.64
N ARG A 749 6.35 -15.58 34.48
CA ARG A 749 7.67 -15.10 34.10
C ARG A 749 7.65 -13.60 33.79
N ILE A 750 6.64 -13.11 33.09
CA ILE A 750 6.44 -11.66 32.87
C ILE A 750 6.34 -10.92 34.21
N GLN A 751 5.57 -11.47 35.16
CA GLN A 751 5.42 -10.90 36.50
C GLN A 751 6.76 -10.93 37.28
N TYR A 752 7.56 -11.97 37.11
CA TYR A 752 8.89 -12.06 37.72
C TYR A 752 9.81 -10.95 37.21
N GLU A 753 9.86 -10.72 35.89
CA GLU A 753 10.66 -9.65 35.29
C GLU A 753 10.22 -8.26 35.79
N GLU A 754 8.91 -8.00 35.86
CA GLU A 754 8.38 -6.72 36.36
C GLU A 754 8.67 -6.52 37.86
N SER A 755 8.57 -7.57 38.67
CA SER A 755 8.85 -7.49 40.10
C SER A 755 10.33 -7.21 40.42
N HIS A 756 11.22 -7.51 39.47
CA HIS A 756 12.65 -7.20 39.56
C HIS A 756 13.07 -5.92 38.84
N GLY A 757 12.10 -5.03 38.55
CA GLY A 757 12.35 -3.67 38.06
C GLY A 757 12.40 -3.52 36.54
N MET A 758 12.10 -4.56 35.77
CA MET A 758 11.95 -4.45 34.31
C MET A 758 10.65 -3.72 33.97
N LYS A 759 10.76 -2.68 33.15
CA LYS A 759 9.59 -1.99 32.57
C LYS A 759 9.30 -2.61 31.21
N LEU A 760 8.36 -3.53 31.15
CA LEU A 760 7.93 -4.16 29.92
C LEU A 760 6.78 -3.38 29.29
N SER A 761 6.87 -3.10 28.00
CA SER A 761 5.78 -2.53 27.20
C SER A 761 4.61 -3.51 27.05
N ALA A 762 3.42 -3.02 26.68
CA ALA A 762 2.28 -3.89 26.41
C ALA A 762 2.59 -4.94 25.32
N LYS A 763 3.38 -4.58 24.31
CA LYS A 763 3.83 -5.49 23.25
C LYS A 763 4.76 -6.59 23.77
N GLU A 764 5.67 -6.29 24.68
CA GLU A 764 6.57 -7.27 25.29
C GLU A 764 5.86 -8.24 26.24
N LYS A 765 4.68 -7.86 26.73
CA LYS A 765 3.80 -8.71 27.57
C LYS A 765 2.78 -9.50 26.78
N SER A 766 2.61 -9.24 25.50
CA SER A 766 1.63 -9.92 24.66
C SER A 766 2.02 -11.38 24.39
N ILE A 767 1.02 -12.25 24.37
CA ILE A 767 1.18 -13.67 24.04
C ILE A 767 0.37 -13.94 22.78
N ALA A 768 1.00 -14.47 21.74
CA ALA A 768 0.34 -14.88 20.51
C ALA A 768 0.25 -16.40 20.41
N ILE A 769 -0.89 -16.89 19.99
CA ILE A 769 -1.12 -18.30 19.69
C ILE A 769 -1.35 -18.42 18.18
N LEU A 770 -0.48 -19.18 17.50
CA LEU A 770 -0.62 -19.46 16.09
C LEU A 770 -1.33 -20.80 15.89
N VAL A 771 -2.34 -20.79 15.05
CA VAL A 771 -3.12 -21.97 14.67
C VAL A 771 -3.09 -22.13 13.14
N ARG A 772 -3.34 -23.35 12.67
CA ARG A 772 -3.33 -23.63 11.22
C ARG A 772 -4.64 -23.24 10.55
N GLU A 773 -5.77 -23.39 11.26
CA GLU A 773 -7.10 -23.20 10.72
C GLU A 773 -7.98 -22.36 11.67
N ASN A 774 -8.91 -21.59 11.11
CA ASN A 774 -9.74 -20.65 11.87
C ASN A 774 -10.59 -21.36 12.94
N TRP A 775 -11.12 -22.55 12.65
CA TRP A 775 -11.92 -23.30 13.63
C TRP A 775 -11.13 -23.65 14.90
N GLN A 776 -9.81 -23.82 14.79
CA GLN A 776 -8.94 -24.03 15.96
C GLN A 776 -8.84 -22.75 16.81
N ALA A 777 -8.85 -21.57 16.17
CA ALA A 777 -8.89 -20.30 16.89
C ALA A 777 -10.24 -20.11 17.61
N ASP A 778 -11.34 -20.54 16.99
CA ASP A 778 -12.68 -20.44 17.59
C ASP A 778 -12.79 -21.34 18.83
N ILE A 779 -12.31 -22.57 18.77
CA ILE A 779 -12.22 -23.45 19.96
C ILE A 779 -11.39 -22.82 21.08
N LEU A 780 -10.27 -22.16 20.74
CA LEU A 780 -9.42 -21.49 21.73
C LEU A 780 -10.05 -20.24 22.34
N ARG A 781 -10.96 -19.58 21.63
CA ARG A 781 -11.72 -18.44 22.15
C ARG A 781 -12.86 -18.83 23.09
N GLU A 782 -13.46 -20.00 22.85
CA GLU A 782 -14.57 -20.52 23.64
C GLU A 782 -14.11 -21.17 24.97
N ASN A 783 -12.84 -21.57 25.09
CA ASN A 783 -12.24 -22.22 26.24
C ASN A 783 -11.17 -21.37 26.93
#